data_d310aed85b844897db37a21026bed69a
#
_entry.id   d310aed85b844897db37a21026bed69a
#
_cell.length_a   1.000
_cell.length_b   1.000
_cell.length_c   1.000
_cell.angle_alpha   90.00
_cell.angle_beta   90.00
_cell.angle_gamma   90.00
#
_symmetry.space_group_name_H-M   'P 1'
#
loop_
_entity.id
_entity.type
_entity.pdbx_description
1 polymer ?
#
loop_
_entity_poly.entity_id
_entity_poly.type
_entity_poly.pdbx_seq_one_letter_code
_entity_poly.pdbx_strand_id
1 'polypeptide(L)'
;MTGAPLLSEADVRLEVERLFRRHHRSKLLALFGRGQPGRFELDGFQWEIVPTACELELRAKLPAPGEQRATGSVYLVDWAEDALPLDVSCRLAGGRIYHVARDARLAALFGARQIDPGLASTALARLVLSGGVEGLRKITGLRLTRDDLWKRVLEARFGVPEGALETAAAWLRWVRSSDAGPAFVKACEGDDLLRAVRRELLDWLEERLPAVGVLSFRAWELGLVDRALQALLLLVAVEQSEDAYLRGLVDGQVASIAPGLAREVRAVHAGGGAQALLEAALSVEEAGDRRLLDEAEAHAVSGGASALAAASDWLPAGHAAREDAVATALTRFVEAPSPEALEALLAAFDRLSAHRLDRAIRRSEHVEARKMAARLSAWLLARRVRPQLAEHGTPYQAAIDLARRYAEEGGFLDWARQSLRGMRGAGDALLAAARRLSEAVDLVARADDQRFAGAYVAWVDAGKPSNEVLPIEHVTKRVVAQFLKGGEHRRLLLVLMDGMSYAAAVQVLQRLRDQRRWNPIAWRTPGWNGLLPIPPVLAAAPTLTEVSRAALFAGVADPRFGDQGTDKDDARWASNPHVRGLVGDEPLKVFFRRDIQAGHELVDEVKQAVAGDQRVVAVVVNAIDEQLKGSLQVAVDYSNTPILPLDALLSAADGAERAVLLVADHGHVAGDAMRVASGRIPPGREGGARWRALAEGEQPQDGEVLLPRTSWKPRGAAGVAALWDTALANRAPRYGEHGGLSLAEAVAPAFLIGPEWLDRVAGEDVELSCRVLPEPDWWALKIARPAAPPAAVEEPRTPTTAQLELIPVEPARTPTARPPAPAEPALVTRLRASKLFTQQVAGVPKPDVERVLTWLAVLVESGGSLAAADFARLCGVRPHQVGGVVARMGVLNVDGFAIVEHDVAGRRVVLHKARLLSQFGVTE
;
A
#
# COMPACT_ATOMS: atom_id res chain seq x y z
N MET A 1 49.84 -20.87 33.78
CA MET A 1 49.11 -21.79 34.73
C MET A 1 47.69 -21.26 34.82
N THR A 2 46.70 -21.88 34.20
CA THR A 2 45.30 -21.50 34.31
C THR A 2 44.87 -21.86 35.73
N GLY A 3 44.44 -20.86 36.53
CA GLY A 3 43.99 -21.08 37.88
C GLY A 3 42.85 -22.10 37.96
N ALA A 4 42.71 -22.81 39.08
CA ALA A 4 41.65 -23.78 39.31
C ALA A 4 40.27 -23.12 39.11
N PRO A 5 39.30 -23.78 38.42
CA PRO A 5 37.99 -23.21 38.14
C PRO A 5 37.19 -23.02 39.43
N LEU A 6 36.44 -21.94 39.53
CA LEU A 6 35.44 -21.72 40.58
C LEU A 6 34.24 -22.63 40.29
N LEU A 7 33.90 -23.54 41.21
CA LEU A 7 32.80 -24.48 41.09
C LEU A 7 31.63 -24.02 41.98
N SER A 8 30.45 -23.95 41.41
CA SER A 8 29.20 -23.78 42.16
C SER A 8 28.75 -25.10 42.78
N GLU A 9 27.84 -25.03 43.77
CA GLU A 9 27.22 -26.25 44.33
C GLU A 9 26.56 -27.11 43.26
N ALA A 10 25.92 -26.46 42.26
CA ALA A 10 25.31 -27.15 41.11
C ALA A 10 26.33 -27.93 40.25
N ASP A 11 27.53 -27.34 40.02
CA ASP A 11 28.62 -28.01 39.29
C ASP A 11 29.12 -29.22 40.08
N VAL A 12 29.32 -29.06 41.37
CA VAL A 12 29.78 -30.15 42.25
C VAL A 12 28.74 -31.27 42.26
N ARG A 13 27.46 -30.95 42.46
CA ARG A 13 26.35 -31.90 42.48
C ARG A 13 26.29 -32.73 41.17
N LEU A 14 26.37 -32.04 40.03
CA LEU A 14 26.33 -32.69 38.72
C LEU A 14 27.48 -33.72 38.52
N GLU A 15 28.68 -33.33 38.92
CA GLU A 15 29.85 -34.22 38.81
C GLU A 15 29.80 -35.34 39.82
N VAL A 16 29.31 -35.11 41.05
CA VAL A 16 29.08 -36.12 42.09
C VAL A 16 28.08 -37.16 41.58
N GLU A 17 26.96 -36.77 41.00
CA GLU A 17 25.98 -37.68 40.45
C GLU A 17 26.60 -38.59 39.41
N ARG A 18 27.40 -38.04 38.48
CA ARG A 18 28.10 -38.80 37.44
C ARG A 18 29.10 -39.79 38.04
N LEU A 19 29.93 -39.34 38.97
CA LEU A 19 31.01 -40.15 39.56
C LEU A 19 30.49 -41.17 40.57
N PHE A 20 29.47 -40.84 41.36
CA PHE A 20 28.83 -41.73 42.29
C PHE A 20 28.23 -42.98 41.61
N ARG A 21 27.56 -42.76 40.49
CA ARG A 21 27.06 -43.86 39.66
C ARG A 21 28.19 -44.71 39.03
N ARG A 22 29.29 -44.06 38.66
CA ARG A 22 30.43 -44.72 37.99
C ARG A 22 31.29 -45.53 38.92
N HIS A 23 31.48 -45.09 40.17
CA HIS A 23 32.41 -45.67 41.15
C HIS A 23 31.70 -46.44 42.22
N HIS A 24 30.70 -47.24 41.87
CA HIS A 24 30.01 -48.17 42.80
C HIS A 24 29.57 -47.50 44.13
N ARG A 25 29.06 -46.23 44.04
CA ARG A 25 28.58 -45.46 45.16
C ARG A 25 29.64 -45.07 46.19
N SER A 26 30.91 -44.90 45.78
CA SER A 26 31.93 -44.33 46.66
C SER A 26 31.54 -42.95 47.16
N LYS A 27 31.65 -42.73 48.44
CA LYS A 27 31.24 -41.53 49.14
C LYS A 27 32.35 -40.49 49.30
N LEU A 28 33.56 -40.73 48.88
CA LEU A 28 34.73 -39.83 48.99
C LEU A 28 35.23 -39.47 47.61
N LEU A 29 34.96 -38.28 47.17
CA LEU A 29 35.32 -37.75 45.85
C LEU A 29 36.25 -36.55 46.00
N ALA A 30 37.19 -36.38 45.09
CA ALA A 30 37.98 -35.17 44.98
C ALA A 30 37.78 -34.55 43.59
N LEU A 31 37.45 -33.25 43.54
CA LEU A 31 37.25 -32.48 42.33
C LEU A 31 38.28 -31.35 42.25
N PHE A 32 38.88 -31.20 41.09
CA PHE A 32 39.77 -30.07 40.84
C PHE A 32 38.93 -28.79 40.61
N GLY A 33 39.11 -27.80 41.52
CA GLY A 33 38.41 -26.54 41.47
C GLY A 33 38.36 -25.87 42.84
N ARG A 34 37.98 -24.63 42.89
CA ARG A 34 37.70 -23.83 44.09
C ARG A 34 36.20 -23.68 44.27
N GLY A 35 35.72 -23.56 45.49
CA GLY A 35 34.30 -23.34 45.79
C GLY A 35 34.07 -23.06 47.25
N GLN A 36 32.83 -22.76 47.62
CA GLN A 36 32.41 -22.54 49.00
C GLN A 36 32.03 -23.86 49.66
N PRO A 37 32.24 -24.00 51.01
CA PRO A 37 31.67 -25.14 51.75
C PRO A 37 30.14 -25.13 51.60
N GLY A 38 29.54 -26.33 51.46
CA GLY A 38 28.11 -26.48 51.28
C GLY A 38 27.62 -27.86 51.59
N ARG A 39 26.32 -28.11 51.61
CA ARG A 39 25.68 -29.41 51.73
C ARG A 39 24.55 -29.56 50.76
N PHE A 40 24.41 -30.74 50.18
CA PHE A 40 23.30 -31.06 49.28
C PHE A 40 22.89 -32.53 49.44
N GLU A 41 21.66 -32.84 48.97
CA GLU A 41 21.15 -34.21 48.96
C GLU A 41 21.18 -34.77 47.54
N LEU A 42 21.65 -36.01 47.40
CA LEU A 42 21.68 -36.72 46.11
C LEU A 42 21.45 -38.21 46.33
N ASP A 43 20.50 -38.82 45.59
CA ASP A 43 20.12 -40.23 45.66
C ASP A 43 19.88 -40.74 47.11
N GLY A 44 19.25 -39.92 47.94
CA GLY A 44 18.97 -40.24 49.37
C GLY A 44 20.18 -40.14 50.28
N PHE A 45 21.29 -39.59 49.84
CA PHE A 45 22.49 -39.35 50.64
C PHE A 45 22.77 -37.87 50.84
N GLN A 46 23.17 -37.48 52.04
CA GLN A 46 23.68 -36.13 52.28
C GLN A 46 25.14 -36.06 51.84
N TRP A 47 25.49 -35.01 51.12
CA TRP A 47 26.84 -34.72 50.65
C TRP A 47 27.32 -33.39 51.21
N GLU A 48 28.62 -33.36 51.56
CA GLU A 48 29.27 -32.16 52.06
C GLU A 48 30.40 -31.74 51.13
N ILE A 49 30.43 -30.46 50.77
CA ILE A 49 31.50 -29.84 49.98
C ILE A 49 32.58 -29.32 50.91
N VAL A 50 33.77 -29.81 50.76
CA VAL A 50 34.91 -29.51 51.64
C VAL A 50 36.06 -28.91 50.84
N PRO A 51 36.22 -27.57 50.77
CA PRO A 51 37.40 -26.98 50.17
C PRO A 51 38.66 -27.34 50.92
N THR A 52 39.75 -27.60 50.18
CA THR A 52 41.06 -27.93 50.77
C THR A 52 42.17 -27.18 50.04
N ALA A 53 42.99 -26.43 50.80
CA ALA A 53 44.04 -25.59 50.25
C ALA A 53 45.36 -26.36 49.95
N CYS A 54 45.55 -27.54 50.55
CA CYS A 54 46.76 -28.33 50.34
C CYS A 54 46.53 -29.79 50.67
N GLU A 55 47.48 -30.64 50.28
CA GLU A 55 47.44 -32.10 50.54
C GLU A 55 47.31 -32.44 51.99
N LEU A 56 48.01 -31.73 52.87
CA LEU A 56 47.95 -31.99 54.35
C LEU A 56 46.56 -31.72 54.90
N GLU A 57 45.87 -30.70 54.42
CA GLU A 57 44.51 -30.39 54.82
C GLU A 57 43.52 -31.42 54.29
N LEU A 58 43.69 -31.89 53.05
CA LEU A 58 42.90 -32.99 52.52
C LEU A 58 43.06 -34.23 53.34
N ARG A 59 44.29 -34.59 53.70
CA ARG A 59 44.59 -35.76 54.48
C ARG A 59 43.95 -35.66 55.90
N ALA A 60 43.99 -34.51 56.53
CA ALA A 60 43.42 -34.30 57.86
C ALA A 60 41.90 -34.37 57.85
N LYS A 61 41.25 -34.00 56.73
CA LYS A 61 39.79 -33.99 56.57
C LYS A 61 39.23 -35.32 56.06
N LEU A 62 40.09 -36.22 55.56
CA LEU A 62 39.67 -37.55 55.12
C LEU A 62 39.33 -38.41 56.39
N PRO A 63 38.20 -39.20 56.35
CA PRO A 63 37.83 -40.10 57.42
C PRO A 63 38.93 -41.17 57.69
N ALA A 64 38.99 -41.75 58.96
CA ALA A 64 39.92 -42.79 59.23
C ALA A 64 39.68 -44.03 58.34
N PRO A 65 40.76 -44.82 58.00
CA PRO A 65 40.58 -46.03 57.16
C PRO A 65 39.59 -47.01 57.88
N GLY A 66 38.56 -47.43 57.12
CA GLY A 66 37.48 -48.29 57.60
C GLY A 66 36.30 -47.58 58.24
N GLU A 67 36.32 -46.27 58.45
CA GLU A 67 35.21 -45.52 59.00
C GLU A 67 34.06 -45.47 58.02
N GLN A 68 32.89 -45.97 58.36
CA GLN A 68 31.69 -45.88 57.52
C GLN A 68 30.94 -44.60 57.89
N ARG A 69 30.77 -43.71 56.90
CA ARG A 69 29.98 -42.48 57.06
C ARG A 69 28.61 -42.59 56.34
N ALA A 70 27.61 -42.04 57.06
CA ALA A 70 26.28 -41.86 56.43
C ALA A 70 26.27 -40.79 55.30
N THR A 71 27.16 -39.76 55.46
CA THR A 71 27.30 -38.63 54.48
C THR A 71 28.45 -38.87 53.50
N GLY A 72 28.26 -38.43 52.27
CA GLY A 72 29.34 -38.35 51.28
C GLY A 72 30.13 -37.05 51.43
N SER A 73 31.42 -37.05 51.04
CA SER A 73 32.27 -35.85 51.05
C SER A 73 32.89 -35.61 49.68
N VAL A 74 32.82 -34.37 49.23
CA VAL A 74 33.47 -33.91 48.01
C VAL A 74 34.54 -32.90 48.37
N TYR A 75 35.75 -33.26 48.17
CA TYR A 75 36.89 -32.39 48.42
C TYR A 75 37.21 -31.57 47.21
N LEU A 76 37.20 -30.23 47.33
CA LEU A 76 37.64 -29.32 46.29
C LEU A 76 39.13 -29.04 46.46
N VAL A 77 39.89 -29.28 45.43
CA VAL A 77 41.35 -29.10 45.46
C VAL A 77 41.80 -28.21 44.29
N ASP A 78 42.74 -27.29 44.51
CA ASP A 78 43.28 -26.38 43.51
C ASP A 78 44.77 -26.59 43.20
N TRP A 79 45.33 -27.71 43.65
CA TRP A 79 46.69 -28.10 43.42
C TRP A 79 46.80 -29.36 42.51
N ALA A 80 48.03 -29.67 42.02
CA ALA A 80 48.22 -30.66 40.98
C ALA A 80 48.05 -32.11 41.48
N GLU A 81 47.46 -33.00 40.57
CA GLU A 81 47.15 -34.39 40.88
C GLU A 81 48.40 -35.24 41.17
N ASP A 82 49.52 -34.88 40.56
CA ASP A 82 50.82 -35.54 40.76
C ASP A 82 51.38 -35.37 42.22
N ALA A 83 50.85 -34.47 42.96
CA ALA A 83 51.15 -34.26 44.38
C ALA A 83 50.30 -35.13 45.32
N LEU A 84 49.47 -36.07 44.79
CA LEU A 84 48.56 -36.89 45.58
C LEU A 84 49.26 -38.15 46.14
N PRO A 85 49.52 -38.24 47.46
CA PRO A 85 50.19 -39.45 48.06
C PRO A 85 49.30 -40.70 47.92
N LEU A 86 49.94 -41.87 47.87
CA LEU A 86 49.25 -43.12 47.70
C LEU A 86 48.23 -43.41 48.81
N ASP A 87 48.53 -43.09 50.07
CA ASP A 87 47.63 -43.25 51.17
C ASP A 87 46.36 -42.38 51.13
N VAL A 88 46.43 -41.23 50.50
CA VAL A 88 45.30 -40.36 50.20
C VAL A 88 44.53 -40.83 48.97
N SER A 89 45.24 -41.16 47.87
CA SER A 89 44.64 -41.62 46.65
C SER A 89 43.85 -42.91 46.82
N CYS A 90 44.31 -43.88 47.56
CA CYS A 90 43.62 -45.15 47.83
C CYS A 90 42.27 -44.96 48.55
N ARG A 91 42.02 -43.82 49.17
CA ARG A 91 40.79 -43.50 49.92
C ARG A 91 39.78 -42.78 49.10
N LEU A 92 40.21 -42.19 48.01
CA LEU A 92 39.34 -41.43 47.09
C LEU A 92 38.75 -42.34 45.99
N ALA A 93 37.56 -42.03 45.55
CA ALA A 93 36.94 -42.76 44.45
C ALA A 93 37.84 -42.76 43.19
N GLY A 94 38.16 -43.94 42.66
CA GLY A 94 39.05 -44.13 41.54
C GLY A 94 40.49 -43.69 41.74
N GLY A 95 40.92 -43.37 42.99
CA GLY A 95 42.29 -43.05 43.33
C GLY A 95 42.85 -41.75 42.76
N ARG A 96 41.99 -40.80 42.35
CA ARG A 96 42.38 -39.58 41.63
C ARG A 96 41.50 -38.37 41.93
N ILE A 97 41.98 -37.20 41.52
CA ILE A 97 41.21 -35.95 41.44
C ILE A 97 40.49 -35.88 40.09
N TYR A 98 39.19 -35.63 40.10
CA TYR A 98 38.39 -35.51 38.91
C TYR A 98 38.23 -34.08 38.50
N HIS A 99 38.27 -33.84 37.20
CA HIS A 99 37.90 -32.53 36.62
C HIS A 99 36.44 -32.55 36.24
N VAL A 100 35.74 -31.49 36.60
CA VAL A 100 34.32 -31.29 36.16
C VAL A 100 34.28 -31.22 34.66
N ALA A 101 33.46 -32.08 34.04
CA ALA A 101 33.32 -32.10 32.61
C ALA A 101 32.67 -30.78 32.10
N ARG A 102 33.47 -30.02 31.36
CA ARG A 102 32.99 -28.72 30.82
C ARG A 102 31.71 -28.85 30.04
N ASP A 103 31.58 -29.94 29.26
CA ASP A 103 30.43 -30.26 28.47
C ASP A 103 29.16 -30.42 29.34
N ALA A 104 29.28 -31.18 30.45
CA ALA A 104 28.18 -31.40 31.37
C ALA A 104 27.76 -30.11 32.13
N ARG A 105 28.75 -29.29 32.48
CA ARG A 105 28.44 -27.96 33.08
C ARG A 105 27.72 -27.04 32.12
N LEU A 106 28.21 -26.95 30.90
CA LEU A 106 27.60 -26.11 29.88
C LEU A 106 26.18 -26.60 29.58
N ALA A 107 25.98 -27.90 29.39
CA ALA A 107 24.66 -28.49 29.20
C ALA A 107 23.69 -28.17 30.33
N ALA A 108 24.14 -28.29 31.60
CA ALA A 108 23.32 -28.02 32.78
C ALA A 108 22.91 -26.55 32.91
N LEU A 109 23.81 -25.60 32.59
CA LEU A 109 23.54 -24.17 32.64
C LEU A 109 22.39 -23.80 31.67
N PHE A 110 22.34 -24.42 30.50
CA PHE A 110 21.33 -24.14 29.49
C PHE A 110 20.14 -25.11 29.51
N GLY A 111 20.11 -26.09 30.39
CA GLY A 111 19.07 -27.12 30.46
C GLY A 111 19.09 -28.08 29.27
N ALA A 112 20.20 -28.18 28.56
CA ALA A 112 20.38 -29.03 27.39
C ALA A 112 20.71 -30.48 27.82
N ARG A 113 20.34 -31.48 27.01
CA ARG A 113 20.77 -32.90 27.20
C ARG A 113 22.01 -33.21 26.42
N GLN A 114 22.30 -32.49 25.36
CA GLN A 114 23.47 -32.65 24.50
C GLN A 114 24.02 -31.28 24.12
N ILE A 115 25.29 -31.21 23.79
CA ILE A 115 25.95 -30.04 23.23
C ILE A 115 26.68 -30.38 21.94
N ASP A 116 26.95 -29.40 21.13
CA ASP A 116 27.75 -29.61 19.91
C ASP A 116 29.16 -30.04 20.26
N PRO A 117 29.77 -30.99 19.48
CA PRO A 117 31.12 -31.42 19.72
C PRO A 117 32.13 -30.26 19.71
N GLY A 118 32.97 -30.16 20.72
CA GLY A 118 33.99 -29.14 20.86
C GLY A 118 33.47 -27.78 21.40
N LEU A 119 32.17 -27.60 21.55
CA LEU A 119 31.58 -26.31 22.02
C LEU A 119 32.15 -25.84 23.36
N ALA A 120 32.29 -26.75 24.32
CA ALA A 120 32.83 -26.44 25.65
C ALA A 120 34.31 -26.04 25.70
N SER A 121 35.04 -26.22 24.57
CA SER A 121 36.46 -25.81 24.45
C SER A 121 36.60 -24.38 23.89
N THR A 122 35.56 -23.77 23.40
CA THR A 122 35.57 -22.42 22.83
C THR A 122 35.84 -21.34 23.89
N ALA A 123 36.36 -20.19 23.50
CA ALA A 123 36.57 -19.07 24.42
C ALA A 123 35.24 -18.58 24.99
N LEU A 124 34.18 -18.56 24.17
CA LEU A 124 32.82 -18.20 24.61
C LEU A 124 32.32 -19.11 25.73
N ALA A 125 32.44 -20.43 25.57
CA ALA A 125 32.06 -21.38 26.62
C ALA A 125 32.90 -21.22 27.90
N ARG A 126 34.18 -20.91 27.77
CA ARG A 126 35.04 -20.61 28.92
C ARG A 126 34.59 -19.37 29.66
N LEU A 127 34.21 -18.32 28.92
CA LEU A 127 33.68 -17.08 29.52
C LEU A 127 32.40 -17.38 30.32
N VAL A 128 31.49 -18.15 29.75
CA VAL A 128 30.24 -18.55 30.43
C VAL A 128 30.51 -19.39 31.65
N LEU A 129 31.40 -20.40 31.56
CA LEU A 129 31.73 -21.31 32.64
C LEU A 129 32.50 -20.63 33.76
N SER A 130 33.21 -19.52 33.51
CA SER A 130 33.88 -18.72 34.56
C SER A 130 32.93 -17.74 35.26
N GLY A 131 31.65 -17.71 34.93
CA GLY A 131 30.68 -16.75 35.47
C GLY A 131 30.78 -15.33 34.86
N GLY A 132 31.47 -15.20 33.70
CA GLY A 132 31.66 -13.89 33.05
C GLY A 132 30.41 -13.37 32.31
N VAL A 133 29.28 -14.08 32.39
CA VAL A 133 28.00 -13.69 31.81
C VAL A 133 26.87 -14.05 32.80
N GLU A 134 26.16 -13.04 33.26
CA GLU A 134 25.00 -13.20 34.17
C GLU A 134 23.69 -13.18 33.35
N GLY A 135 22.60 -13.71 33.90
CA GLY A 135 21.26 -13.64 33.32
C GLY A 135 21.02 -14.57 32.13
N LEU A 136 21.83 -15.61 31.99
CA LEU A 136 21.67 -16.57 30.87
C LEU A 136 20.35 -17.32 30.98
N ARG A 137 19.56 -17.33 29.89
CA ARG A 137 18.33 -18.09 29.79
C ARG A 137 18.60 -19.50 29.29
N LYS A 138 17.80 -20.46 29.75
CA LYS A 138 17.81 -21.85 29.25
C LYS A 138 17.32 -21.89 27.81
N ILE A 139 17.79 -22.87 27.07
CA ILE A 139 17.28 -23.14 25.72
C ILE A 139 16.00 -23.98 25.80
N THR A 140 15.15 -23.89 24.77
CA THR A 140 13.93 -24.70 24.65
C THR A 140 14.22 -26.07 24.02
N GLY A 141 15.35 -26.21 23.34
CA GLY A 141 15.79 -27.42 22.65
C GLY A 141 16.51 -28.42 23.56
N LEU A 142 16.68 -29.66 23.07
CA LEU A 142 17.41 -30.70 23.78
C LEU A 142 18.94 -30.62 23.57
N ARG A 143 19.40 -29.92 22.52
CA ARG A 143 20.79 -29.79 22.13
C ARG A 143 21.20 -28.31 22.10
N LEU A 144 22.29 -27.99 22.75
CA LEU A 144 22.91 -26.67 22.74
C LEU A 144 23.85 -26.58 21.54
N THR A 145 23.50 -25.68 20.61
CA THR A 145 24.33 -25.41 19.42
C THR A 145 25.24 -24.19 19.67
N ARG A 146 26.23 -23.99 18.80
CA ARG A 146 27.06 -22.78 18.78
C ARG A 146 26.20 -21.52 18.63
N ASP A 147 25.19 -21.60 17.78
CA ASP A 147 24.24 -20.51 17.54
C ASP A 147 23.41 -20.15 18.78
N ASP A 148 22.89 -21.15 19.47
CA ASP A 148 22.13 -20.93 20.72
C ASP A 148 23.01 -20.28 21.78
N LEU A 149 24.24 -20.75 21.93
CA LEU A 149 25.19 -20.19 22.90
C LEU A 149 25.46 -18.70 22.60
N TRP A 150 25.75 -18.34 21.33
CA TRP A 150 25.96 -16.95 20.94
C TRP A 150 24.70 -16.11 21.17
N LYS A 151 23.54 -16.56 20.72
CA LYS A 151 22.27 -15.85 20.92
C LYS A 151 22.03 -15.52 22.40
N ARG A 152 22.18 -16.51 23.27
CA ARG A 152 21.94 -16.32 24.73
C ARG A 152 22.96 -15.41 25.39
N VAL A 153 24.22 -15.48 24.97
CA VAL A 153 25.26 -14.59 25.50
C VAL A 153 25.08 -13.16 25.02
N LEU A 154 24.76 -12.96 23.74
CA LEU A 154 24.50 -11.65 23.18
C LEU A 154 23.25 -11.00 23.81
N GLU A 155 22.18 -11.78 24.02
CA GLU A 155 20.98 -11.36 24.75
C GLU A 155 21.35 -10.91 26.17
N ALA A 156 22.04 -11.78 26.94
CA ALA A 156 22.33 -11.54 28.35
C ALA A 156 23.32 -10.38 28.55
N ARG A 157 24.37 -10.28 27.74
CA ARG A 157 25.45 -9.31 27.93
C ARG A 157 25.18 -7.96 27.27
N PHE A 158 24.49 -7.91 26.14
CA PHE A 158 24.30 -6.70 25.35
C PHE A 158 22.83 -6.37 25.06
N GLY A 159 21.89 -7.18 25.53
CA GLY A 159 20.46 -6.95 25.34
C GLY A 159 20.01 -7.14 23.87
N VAL A 160 20.71 -7.99 23.12
CA VAL A 160 20.34 -8.28 21.71
C VAL A 160 18.97 -8.95 21.67
N PRO A 161 17.95 -8.39 20.98
CA PRO A 161 16.64 -9.02 20.85
C PRO A 161 16.69 -10.36 20.12
N GLU A 162 15.79 -11.28 20.45
CA GLU A 162 15.78 -12.64 19.91
C GLU A 162 15.77 -12.70 18.37
N GLY A 163 15.05 -11.80 17.71
CA GLY A 163 15.00 -11.71 16.24
C GLY A 163 16.11 -10.90 15.57
N ALA A 164 16.98 -10.22 16.33
CA ALA A 164 17.97 -9.31 15.74
C ALA A 164 19.03 -10.04 14.88
N LEU A 165 19.27 -11.31 15.14
CA LEU A 165 20.27 -12.11 14.44
C LEU A 165 19.69 -12.93 13.26
N GLU A 166 18.41 -12.80 12.97
CA GLU A 166 17.78 -13.54 11.88
C GLU A 166 18.05 -12.90 10.51
N THR A 167 18.20 -11.60 10.46
CA THR A 167 18.52 -10.86 9.22
C THR A 167 19.60 -9.81 9.45
N ALA A 168 20.38 -9.52 8.40
CA ALA A 168 21.40 -8.47 8.43
C ALA A 168 20.82 -7.10 8.80
N ALA A 169 19.61 -6.81 8.32
CA ALA A 169 18.90 -5.55 8.62
C ALA A 169 18.49 -5.44 10.09
N ALA A 170 17.95 -6.51 10.67
CA ALA A 170 17.57 -6.51 12.08
C ALA A 170 18.79 -6.36 12.99
N TRP A 171 19.89 -7.04 12.64
CA TRP A 171 21.17 -6.89 13.33
C TRP A 171 21.70 -5.46 13.26
N LEU A 172 21.72 -4.84 12.08
CA LEU A 172 22.14 -3.46 11.88
C LEU A 172 21.31 -2.46 12.68
N ARG A 173 19.99 -2.62 12.71
CA ARG A 173 19.12 -1.74 13.51
C ARG A 173 19.44 -1.83 15.00
N TRP A 174 19.69 -3.04 15.51
CA TRP A 174 20.11 -3.17 16.90
C TRP A 174 21.46 -2.53 17.14
N VAL A 175 22.46 -2.79 16.30
CA VAL A 175 23.82 -2.23 16.40
C VAL A 175 23.79 -0.69 16.41
N ARG A 176 22.91 -0.06 15.61
CA ARG A 176 22.72 1.41 15.60
C ARG A 176 22.14 1.94 16.91
N SER A 177 21.30 1.17 17.58
CA SER A 177 20.65 1.58 18.82
C SER A 177 21.50 1.32 20.07
N SER A 178 22.65 0.64 19.95
CA SER A 178 23.51 0.21 21.05
C SER A 178 24.81 1.00 21.08
N ASP A 179 25.10 1.61 22.20
CA ASP A 179 26.34 2.35 22.51
C ASP A 179 27.39 1.51 23.26
N ALA A 180 27.13 0.22 23.47
CA ALA A 180 27.97 -0.66 24.26
C ALA A 180 29.30 -1.07 23.57
N GLY A 181 29.46 -0.83 22.26
CA GLY A 181 30.62 -1.27 21.50
C GLY A 181 31.97 -0.75 22.01
N PRO A 182 32.19 0.55 22.19
CA PRO A 182 33.46 1.09 22.67
C PRO A 182 33.83 0.60 24.05
N ALA A 183 32.84 0.42 24.96
CA ALA A 183 33.04 -0.14 26.27
C ALA A 183 33.49 -1.61 26.23
N PHE A 184 32.93 -2.39 25.28
CA PHE A 184 33.35 -3.78 25.04
C PHE A 184 34.80 -3.86 24.57
N VAL A 185 35.21 -2.99 23.61
CA VAL A 185 36.60 -2.92 23.15
C VAL A 185 37.54 -2.65 24.26
N LYS A 186 37.23 -1.65 25.09
CA LYS A 186 38.03 -1.29 26.25
C LYS A 186 38.15 -2.47 27.24
N ALA A 187 37.10 -3.20 27.47
CA ALA A 187 37.13 -4.41 28.31
C ALA A 187 38.05 -5.52 27.74
N CYS A 188 38.13 -5.61 26.41
CA CYS A 188 39.02 -6.57 25.73
C CYS A 188 40.51 -6.23 25.86
N GLU A 189 40.91 -4.95 26.07
CA GLU A 189 42.30 -4.54 26.16
C GLU A 189 43.05 -5.21 27.35
N GLY A 190 42.35 -5.40 28.45
CA GLY A 190 42.89 -5.99 29.67
C GLY A 190 42.65 -7.49 29.87
N ASP A 191 41.90 -8.17 28.97
CA ASP A 191 41.45 -9.54 29.16
C ASP A 191 41.70 -10.42 27.94
N ASP A 192 42.62 -11.40 28.06
CA ASP A 192 42.95 -12.34 26.99
C ASP A 192 41.76 -13.21 26.59
N LEU A 193 40.86 -13.58 27.52
CA LEU A 193 39.71 -14.38 27.25
C LEU A 193 38.67 -13.56 26.46
N LEU A 194 38.41 -12.33 26.83
CA LEU A 194 37.51 -11.44 26.06
C LEU A 194 38.08 -11.16 24.67
N ARG A 195 39.39 -11.02 24.49
CA ARG A 195 40.01 -10.92 23.17
C ARG A 195 39.78 -12.16 22.30
N ALA A 196 39.85 -13.35 22.91
CA ALA A 196 39.55 -14.58 22.23
C ALA A 196 38.05 -14.70 21.87
N VAL A 197 37.14 -14.36 22.77
CA VAL A 197 35.68 -14.31 22.54
C VAL A 197 35.34 -13.34 21.42
N ARG A 198 35.95 -12.16 21.40
CA ARG A 198 35.78 -11.17 20.33
C ARG A 198 36.14 -11.71 18.96
N ARG A 199 37.23 -12.50 18.84
CA ARG A 199 37.62 -13.13 17.58
C ARG A 199 36.60 -14.19 17.17
N GLU A 200 36.21 -15.09 18.10
CA GLU A 200 35.19 -16.10 17.84
C GLU A 200 33.82 -15.49 17.44
N LEU A 201 33.47 -14.31 17.97
CA LEU A 201 32.26 -13.57 17.61
C LEU A 201 32.33 -13.04 16.17
N LEU A 202 33.48 -12.46 15.81
CA LEU A 202 33.69 -11.99 14.43
C LEU A 202 33.59 -13.13 13.43
N ASP A 203 34.26 -14.27 13.71
CA ASP A 203 34.24 -15.45 12.84
C ASP A 203 32.78 -15.98 12.70
N TRP A 204 32.03 -16.05 13.80
CA TRP A 204 30.64 -16.49 13.81
C TRP A 204 29.71 -15.52 13.08
N LEU A 205 29.93 -14.21 13.22
CA LEU A 205 29.14 -13.20 12.49
C LEU A 205 29.46 -13.23 10.99
N GLU A 206 30.72 -13.50 10.59
CA GLU A 206 31.10 -13.62 9.19
C GLU A 206 30.44 -14.84 8.54
N GLU A 207 30.40 -15.98 9.26
CA GLU A 207 29.69 -17.18 8.78
C GLU A 207 28.17 -16.95 8.64
N ARG A 208 27.56 -16.20 9.56
CA ARG A 208 26.11 -16.00 9.62
C ARG A 208 25.61 -14.83 8.76
N LEU A 209 26.36 -13.76 8.71
CA LEU A 209 26.06 -12.52 8.02
C LEU A 209 27.29 -12.08 7.22
N PRO A 210 27.61 -12.76 6.09
CA PRO A 210 28.84 -12.50 5.35
C PRO A 210 29.05 -11.03 5.04
N ALA A 211 30.26 -10.52 5.25
CA ALA A 211 30.72 -9.13 5.12
C ALA A 211 29.95 -8.12 6.02
N VAL A 212 28.61 -8.21 6.07
CA VAL A 212 27.77 -7.29 6.86
C VAL A 212 27.99 -7.47 8.35
N GLY A 213 28.12 -8.72 8.84
CA GLY A 213 28.37 -9.05 10.23
C GLY A 213 29.69 -8.42 10.71
N VAL A 214 30.74 -8.53 9.94
CA VAL A 214 32.06 -7.96 10.23
C VAL A 214 32.00 -6.42 10.21
N LEU A 215 31.43 -5.83 9.15
CA LEU A 215 31.31 -4.38 9.04
C LEU A 215 30.53 -3.79 10.22
N SER A 216 29.34 -4.32 10.47
CA SER A 216 28.45 -3.81 11.52
C SER A 216 29.06 -3.95 12.91
N PHE A 217 29.70 -5.09 13.21
CA PHE A 217 30.34 -5.30 14.48
C PHE A 217 31.55 -4.36 14.69
N ARG A 218 32.42 -4.24 13.66
CA ARG A 218 33.54 -3.32 13.70
C ARG A 218 33.10 -1.86 13.81
N ALA A 219 32.04 -1.49 13.09
CA ALA A 219 31.46 -0.16 13.17
C ALA A 219 30.86 0.12 14.58
N TRP A 220 30.23 -0.88 15.19
CA TRP A 220 29.71 -0.80 16.55
C TRP A 220 30.84 -0.64 17.57
N GLU A 221 31.92 -1.40 17.43
CA GLU A 221 33.10 -1.28 18.29
C GLU A 221 33.69 0.14 18.29
N LEU A 222 33.67 0.80 17.12
CA LEU A 222 34.22 2.16 16.92
C LEU A 222 33.21 3.28 17.19
N GLY A 223 31.92 2.95 17.40
CA GLY A 223 30.85 3.94 17.47
C GLY A 223 30.61 4.68 16.14
N LEU A 224 30.87 4.02 15.01
CA LEU A 224 30.84 4.62 13.67
C LEU A 224 29.79 3.99 12.74
N VAL A 225 28.71 3.42 13.30
CA VAL A 225 27.70 2.67 12.51
C VAL A 225 27.06 3.56 11.44
N ASP A 226 26.57 4.75 11.82
CA ASP A 226 25.95 5.68 10.88
C ASP A 226 26.95 6.16 9.81
N ARG A 227 28.20 6.37 10.17
CA ARG A 227 29.25 6.74 9.18
C ARG A 227 29.56 5.59 8.21
N ALA A 228 29.51 4.35 8.67
CA ALA A 228 29.65 3.20 7.77
C ALA A 228 28.47 3.11 6.77
N LEU A 229 27.24 3.40 7.22
CA LEU A 229 26.06 3.48 6.36
C LEU A 229 26.14 4.66 5.40
N GLN A 230 26.60 5.82 5.81
CA GLN A 230 26.82 6.98 4.94
C GLN A 230 27.83 6.65 3.83
N ALA A 231 28.93 5.98 4.16
CA ALA A 231 29.92 5.56 3.18
C ALA A 231 29.34 4.53 2.19
N LEU A 232 28.52 3.58 2.65
CA LEU A 232 27.80 2.62 1.79
C LEU A 232 26.81 3.33 0.86
N LEU A 233 26.06 4.31 1.34
CA LEU A 233 25.12 5.09 0.52
C LEU A 233 25.83 5.78 -0.63
N LEU A 234 27.00 6.37 -0.38
CA LEU A 234 27.79 7.02 -1.44
C LEU A 234 28.35 6.01 -2.45
N LEU A 235 28.80 4.84 -2.00
CA LEU A 235 29.23 3.79 -2.91
C LEU A 235 28.11 3.24 -3.77
N VAL A 236 26.91 3.05 -3.22
CA VAL A 236 25.73 2.66 -3.99
C VAL A 236 25.31 3.73 -4.99
N ALA A 237 25.42 5.02 -4.62
CA ALA A 237 25.15 6.11 -5.55
C ALA A 237 26.15 6.12 -6.74
N VAL A 238 27.40 5.72 -6.51
CA VAL A 238 28.44 5.61 -7.55
C VAL A 238 28.16 4.50 -8.55
N GLU A 239 27.53 3.41 -8.16
CA GLU A 239 27.17 2.32 -9.11
C GLU A 239 26.30 2.81 -10.27
N GLN A 240 25.49 3.85 -10.00
CA GLN A 240 24.60 4.45 -10.99
C GLN A 240 25.28 5.49 -11.88
N SER A 241 26.55 5.82 -11.58
CA SER A 241 27.33 6.79 -12.33
C SER A 241 28.33 6.09 -13.27
N GLU A 242 28.31 6.48 -14.55
CA GLU A 242 29.33 6.06 -15.54
C GLU A 242 30.66 6.84 -15.40
N ASP A 243 30.66 7.90 -14.59
CA ASP A 243 31.80 8.80 -14.44
C ASP A 243 32.89 8.18 -13.52
N ALA A 244 33.99 7.78 -14.13
CA ALA A 244 35.14 7.19 -13.45
C ALA A 244 35.82 8.16 -12.46
N TYR A 245 35.76 9.48 -12.73
CA TYR A 245 36.32 10.50 -11.83
C TYR A 245 35.53 10.58 -10.53
N LEU A 246 34.19 10.62 -10.62
CA LEU A 246 33.30 10.62 -9.43
C LEU A 246 33.47 9.35 -8.61
N ARG A 247 33.63 8.19 -9.27
CA ARG A 247 33.96 6.93 -8.58
C ARG A 247 35.24 7.02 -7.78
N GLY A 248 36.30 7.56 -8.37
CA GLY A 248 37.57 7.76 -7.69
C GLY A 248 37.49 8.73 -6.51
N LEU A 249 36.74 9.82 -6.65
CA LEU A 249 36.50 10.76 -5.56
C LEU A 249 35.81 10.10 -4.35
N VAL A 250 34.72 9.37 -4.58
CA VAL A 250 33.97 8.71 -3.50
C VAL A 250 34.81 7.62 -2.85
N ASP A 251 35.52 6.82 -3.64
CA ASP A 251 36.37 5.77 -3.09
C ASP A 251 37.48 6.36 -2.19
N GLY A 252 38.02 7.52 -2.56
CA GLY A 252 38.95 8.28 -1.70
C GLY A 252 38.33 8.79 -0.39
N GLN A 253 37.02 9.11 -0.40
CA GLN A 253 36.32 9.65 0.76
C GLN A 253 35.89 8.58 1.79
N VAL A 254 35.70 7.30 1.37
CA VAL A 254 35.24 6.21 2.26
C VAL A 254 36.07 6.13 3.53
N ALA A 255 37.41 6.27 3.42
CA ALA A 255 38.31 6.23 4.58
C ALA A 255 38.16 7.45 5.51
N SER A 256 37.79 8.60 4.95
CA SER A 256 37.54 9.82 5.75
C SER A 256 36.19 9.79 6.45
N ILE A 257 35.16 9.27 5.79
CA ILE A 257 33.82 9.16 6.33
C ILE A 257 33.76 8.09 7.42
N ALA A 258 34.31 6.90 7.15
CA ALA A 258 34.33 5.77 8.06
C ALA A 258 35.77 5.32 8.39
N PRO A 259 36.51 6.08 9.21
CA PRO A 259 37.90 5.80 9.51
C PRO A 259 38.09 4.43 10.16
N GLY A 260 39.05 3.65 9.65
CA GLY A 260 39.27 2.27 10.10
C GLY A 260 38.29 1.21 9.59
N LEU A 261 37.32 1.58 8.75
CA LEU A 261 36.27 0.66 8.22
C LEU A 261 36.24 0.60 6.68
N ALA A 262 37.14 1.31 6.00
CA ALA A 262 37.12 1.44 4.55
C ALA A 262 37.17 0.08 3.80
N ARG A 263 37.90 -0.89 4.35
CA ARG A 263 38.02 -2.26 3.79
C ARG A 263 36.69 -2.99 3.91
N GLU A 264 36.07 -2.97 5.06
CA GLU A 264 34.82 -3.67 5.38
C GLU A 264 33.65 -3.05 4.61
N VAL A 265 33.58 -1.73 4.51
CA VAL A 265 32.57 -0.99 3.70
C VAL A 265 32.66 -1.41 2.24
N ARG A 266 33.89 -1.43 1.66
CA ARG A 266 34.09 -1.87 0.28
C ARG A 266 33.77 -3.36 0.09
N ALA A 267 34.04 -4.22 1.08
CA ALA A 267 33.71 -5.64 1.01
C ALA A 267 32.20 -5.86 0.92
N VAL A 268 31.41 -5.14 1.72
CA VAL A 268 29.92 -5.21 1.66
C VAL A 268 29.42 -4.72 0.31
N HIS A 269 29.96 -3.59 -0.19
CA HIS A 269 29.60 -3.05 -1.48
C HIS A 269 29.94 -4.01 -2.64
N ALA A 270 31.17 -4.53 -2.68
CA ALA A 270 31.63 -5.47 -3.69
C ALA A 270 30.84 -6.80 -3.69
N GLY A 271 30.28 -7.20 -2.55
CA GLY A 271 29.41 -8.36 -2.43
C GLY A 271 28.02 -8.21 -3.07
N GLY A 272 27.68 -7.02 -3.63
CA GLY A 272 26.42 -6.76 -4.35
C GLY A 272 25.16 -6.66 -3.46
N GLY A 273 25.32 -6.80 -2.15
CA GLY A 273 24.19 -6.76 -1.19
C GLY A 273 23.91 -5.39 -0.55
N ALA A 274 24.72 -4.36 -0.84
CA ALA A 274 24.68 -3.08 -0.16
C ALA A 274 23.33 -2.37 -0.33
N GLN A 275 22.77 -2.35 -1.53
CA GLN A 275 21.47 -1.71 -1.80
C GLN A 275 20.34 -2.40 -1.04
N ALA A 276 20.23 -3.72 -1.10
CA ALA A 276 19.20 -4.47 -0.38
C ALA A 276 19.35 -4.32 1.15
N LEU A 277 20.59 -4.25 1.64
CA LEU A 277 20.89 -4.00 3.04
C LEU A 277 20.39 -2.62 3.50
N LEU A 278 20.70 -1.56 2.73
CA LEU A 278 20.25 -0.20 3.02
C LEU A 278 18.71 -0.11 2.98
N GLU A 279 18.06 -0.76 2.00
CA GLU A 279 16.59 -0.81 1.88
C GLU A 279 15.91 -1.45 3.10
N ALA A 280 16.54 -2.46 3.66
CA ALA A 280 15.99 -3.15 4.82
C ALA A 280 16.37 -2.50 6.17
N ALA A 281 17.49 -1.75 6.22
CA ALA A 281 18.04 -1.15 7.43
C ALA A 281 17.58 0.29 7.67
N LEU A 282 17.25 1.03 6.60
CA LEU A 282 16.88 2.44 6.66
C LEU A 282 15.39 2.63 6.35
N SER A 283 14.73 3.43 7.16
CA SER A 283 13.37 3.91 6.94
C SER A 283 13.42 5.42 6.72
N VAL A 284 13.18 5.85 5.47
CA VAL A 284 13.15 7.28 5.12
C VAL A 284 12.04 8.07 5.83
N GLU A 285 11.10 7.37 6.47
CA GLU A 285 10.04 7.98 7.29
C GLU A 285 10.57 8.41 8.67
N GLU A 286 11.63 7.78 9.16
CA GLU A 286 12.23 8.08 10.46
C GLU A 286 13.14 9.30 10.39
N ALA A 287 12.98 10.22 11.34
CA ALA A 287 13.76 11.46 11.39
C ALA A 287 15.28 11.21 11.53
N GLY A 288 15.67 10.15 12.25
CA GLY A 288 17.08 9.76 12.39
C GLY A 288 17.71 9.32 11.08
N ASP A 289 16.95 8.59 10.26
CA ASP A 289 17.42 8.12 8.96
C ASP A 289 17.48 9.24 7.93
N ARG A 290 16.54 10.19 7.96
CA ARG A 290 16.63 11.42 7.15
C ARG A 290 17.90 12.20 7.44
N ARG A 291 18.22 12.39 8.72
CA ARG A 291 19.46 13.06 9.11
C ARG A 291 20.69 12.34 8.59
N LEU A 292 20.70 11.00 8.62
CA LEU A 292 21.77 10.19 8.07
C LEU A 292 21.94 10.43 6.56
N LEU A 293 20.83 10.54 5.80
CA LEU A 293 20.86 10.87 4.37
C LEU A 293 21.39 12.28 4.11
N ASP A 294 20.96 13.27 4.90
CA ASP A 294 21.45 14.66 4.79
C ASP A 294 22.95 14.75 5.08
N GLU A 295 23.45 14.05 6.08
CA GLU A 295 24.87 13.99 6.42
C GLU A 295 25.68 13.27 5.32
N ALA A 296 25.13 12.18 4.74
CA ALA A 296 25.77 11.51 3.59
C ALA A 296 25.88 12.43 2.37
N GLU A 297 24.84 13.20 2.09
CA GLU A 297 24.86 14.22 1.03
C GLU A 297 25.90 15.30 1.32
N ALA A 298 25.97 15.80 2.55
CA ALA A 298 26.96 16.79 2.94
C ALA A 298 28.41 16.29 2.73
N HIS A 299 28.67 15.00 2.97
CA HIS A 299 29.95 14.37 2.65
C HIS A 299 30.23 14.35 1.14
N ALA A 300 29.22 14.00 0.31
CA ALA A 300 29.36 14.04 -1.15
C ALA A 300 29.69 15.45 -1.66
N VAL A 301 28.98 16.46 -1.17
CA VAL A 301 29.14 17.86 -1.57
C VAL A 301 30.51 18.40 -1.13
N SER A 302 30.88 18.21 0.12
CA SER A 302 32.17 18.68 0.66
C SER A 302 33.37 18.01 -0.01
N GLY A 303 33.22 16.81 -0.48
CA GLY A 303 34.23 16.06 -1.20
C GLY A 303 34.25 16.30 -2.72
N GLY A 304 33.49 17.24 -3.23
CA GLY A 304 33.48 17.61 -4.67
C GLY A 304 32.64 16.66 -5.54
N ALA A 305 31.82 15.78 -4.95
CA ALA A 305 30.98 14.81 -5.65
C ALA A 305 29.48 15.20 -5.66
N SER A 306 29.16 16.50 -5.74
CA SER A 306 27.78 17.01 -5.76
C SER A 306 26.94 16.46 -6.93
N ALA A 307 27.57 16.23 -8.10
CA ALA A 307 26.93 15.62 -9.26
C ALA A 307 26.45 14.19 -8.95
N LEU A 308 27.18 13.46 -8.12
CA LEU A 308 26.79 12.14 -7.66
C LEU A 308 25.58 12.19 -6.73
N ALA A 309 25.54 13.14 -5.80
CA ALA A 309 24.38 13.34 -4.93
C ALA A 309 23.11 13.58 -5.77
N ALA A 310 23.21 14.41 -6.81
CA ALA A 310 22.09 14.66 -7.74
C ALA A 310 21.68 13.44 -8.58
N ALA A 311 22.57 12.50 -8.82
CA ALA A 311 22.27 11.25 -9.54
C ALA A 311 21.70 10.15 -8.63
N SER A 312 21.89 10.23 -7.32
CA SER A 312 21.54 9.19 -6.34
C SER A 312 20.02 8.90 -6.28
N ASP A 313 19.68 7.63 -6.08
CA ASP A 313 18.31 7.20 -5.77
C ASP A 313 17.95 7.31 -4.26
N TRP A 314 18.91 7.71 -3.43
CA TRP A 314 18.75 7.77 -1.98
C TRP A 314 18.85 9.19 -1.42
N LEU A 315 19.73 10.01 -1.97
CA LEU A 315 20.08 11.31 -1.39
C LEU A 315 19.05 12.39 -1.75
N PRO A 316 18.77 13.36 -0.86
CA PRO A 316 17.82 14.44 -1.09
C PRO A 316 18.08 15.24 -2.38
N ALA A 317 19.33 15.55 -2.72
CA ALA A 317 19.69 16.22 -3.97
C ALA A 317 19.26 15.43 -5.21
N GLY A 318 19.30 14.10 -5.16
CA GLY A 318 18.82 13.23 -6.24
C GLY A 318 17.31 13.33 -6.42
N HIS A 319 16.56 13.46 -5.33
CA HIS A 319 15.12 13.72 -5.38
C HIS A 319 14.81 15.09 -5.98
N ALA A 320 15.47 16.14 -5.49
CA ALA A 320 15.30 17.50 -5.99
C ALA A 320 15.63 17.62 -7.50
N ALA A 321 16.75 17.02 -7.95
CA ALA A 321 17.12 16.99 -9.36
C ALA A 321 16.07 16.31 -10.25
N ARG A 322 15.42 15.25 -9.76
CA ARG A 322 14.32 14.59 -10.49
C ARG A 322 13.03 15.41 -10.49
N GLU A 323 12.73 16.13 -9.41
CA GLU A 323 11.62 17.11 -9.40
C GLU A 323 11.85 18.23 -10.42
N ASP A 324 13.06 18.77 -10.50
CA ASP A 324 13.43 19.78 -11.50
C ASP A 324 13.34 19.25 -12.93
N ALA A 325 13.72 17.99 -13.14
CA ALA A 325 13.55 17.34 -14.45
C ALA A 325 12.07 17.19 -14.83
N VAL A 326 11.19 16.84 -13.88
CA VAL A 326 9.73 16.83 -14.09
C VAL A 326 9.22 18.24 -14.39
N ALA A 327 9.63 19.25 -13.63
CA ALA A 327 9.24 20.65 -13.86
C ALA A 327 9.63 21.11 -15.26
N THR A 328 10.84 20.78 -15.69
CA THR A 328 11.36 21.10 -17.03
C THR A 328 10.54 20.39 -18.12
N ALA A 329 10.29 19.09 -17.96
CA ALA A 329 9.52 18.31 -18.92
C ALA A 329 8.07 18.81 -19.02
N LEU A 330 7.45 19.13 -17.87
CA LEU A 330 6.10 19.68 -17.81
C LEU A 330 6.01 21.05 -18.47
N THR A 331 6.98 21.93 -18.21
CA THR A 331 7.04 23.26 -18.85
C THR A 331 7.16 23.12 -20.38
N ARG A 332 8.06 22.28 -20.87
CA ARG A 332 8.19 22.01 -22.31
C ARG A 332 6.91 21.45 -22.91
N PHE A 333 6.24 20.55 -22.19
CA PHE A 333 4.96 20.01 -22.63
C PHE A 333 3.90 21.10 -22.77
N VAL A 334 3.75 22.00 -21.78
CA VAL A 334 2.76 23.09 -21.83
C VAL A 334 3.04 24.04 -23.00
N GLU A 335 4.31 24.37 -23.27
CA GLU A 335 4.73 25.23 -24.37
C GLU A 335 4.50 24.59 -25.75
N ALA A 336 4.77 23.30 -25.91
CA ALA A 336 4.64 22.56 -27.16
C ALA A 336 4.08 21.14 -26.92
N PRO A 337 2.77 20.98 -26.63
CA PRO A 337 2.18 19.68 -26.43
C PRO A 337 2.28 18.76 -27.64
N SER A 338 2.97 17.63 -27.44
CA SER A 338 3.10 16.55 -28.42
C SER A 338 3.16 15.19 -27.74
N PRO A 339 2.93 14.07 -28.46
CA PRO A 339 3.09 12.73 -27.91
C PRO A 339 4.49 12.50 -27.33
N GLU A 340 5.53 12.98 -27.99
CA GLU A 340 6.93 12.82 -27.58
C GLU A 340 7.21 13.62 -26.30
N ALA A 341 6.65 14.83 -26.17
CA ALA A 341 6.78 15.64 -24.96
C ALA A 341 6.04 14.99 -23.78
N LEU A 342 4.88 14.35 -24.03
CA LEU A 342 4.17 13.59 -23.01
C LEU A 342 4.94 12.33 -22.59
N GLU A 343 5.51 11.58 -23.53
CA GLU A 343 6.37 10.43 -23.21
C GLU A 343 7.59 10.85 -22.36
N ALA A 344 8.24 11.96 -22.72
CA ALA A 344 9.35 12.50 -21.94
C ALA A 344 8.94 12.92 -20.53
N LEU A 345 7.75 13.51 -20.36
CA LEU A 345 7.17 13.85 -19.07
C LEU A 345 6.88 12.61 -18.22
N LEU A 346 6.23 11.59 -18.81
CA LEU A 346 5.95 10.33 -18.12
C LEU A 346 7.23 9.62 -17.67
N ALA A 347 8.26 9.60 -18.55
CA ALA A 347 9.56 9.04 -18.19
C ALA A 347 10.24 9.83 -17.04
N ALA A 348 10.03 11.16 -16.96
CA ALA A 348 10.53 11.95 -15.84
C ALA A 348 9.78 11.63 -14.53
N PHE A 349 8.46 11.46 -14.59
CA PHE A 349 7.67 10.99 -13.42
C PHE A 349 8.10 9.60 -12.95
N ASP A 350 8.35 8.66 -13.87
CA ASP A 350 8.80 7.31 -13.53
C ASP A 350 10.15 7.35 -12.79
N ARG A 351 11.10 8.16 -13.28
CA ARG A 351 12.40 8.36 -12.61
C ARG A 351 12.25 8.97 -11.23
N LEU A 352 11.37 9.97 -11.06
CA LEU A 352 11.08 10.54 -9.74
C LEU A 352 10.47 9.51 -8.80
N SER A 353 9.48 8.76 -9.28
CA SER A 353 8.79 7.71 -8.51
C SER A 353 9.70 6.52 -8.16
N ALA A 354 10.79 6.32 -8.87
CA ALA A 354 11.80 5.33 -8.56
C ALA A 354 12.67 5.73 -7.36
N HIS A 355 12.77 7.01 -7.04
CA HIS A 355 13.57 7.52 -5.92
C HIS A 355 13.03 7.05 -4.56
N ARG A 356 13.92 6.74 -3.62
CA ARG A 356 13.53 6.17 -2.31
C ARG A 356 12.69 7.12 -1.47
N LEU A 357 13.03 8.39 -1.44
CA LEU A 357 12.24 9.41 -0.75
C LEU A 357 10.83 9.50 -1.31
N ASP A 358 10.67 9.42 -2.63
CA ASP A 358 9.35 9.45 -3.26
C ASP A 358 8.53 8.19 -2.95
N ARG A 359 9.17 7.03 -2.89
CA ARG A 359 8.50 5.76 -2.53
C ARG A 359 7.95 5.76 -1.10
N ALA A 360 8.66 6.39 -0.17
CA ALA A 360 8.21 6.53 1.21
C ALA A 360 6.99 7.46 1.34
N ILE A 361 6.92 8.48 0.47
CA ILE A 361 5.82 9.47 0.43
C ILE A 361 4.58 8.92 -0.34
N ARG A 362 4.62 7.74 -0.95
CA ARG A 362 3.56 7.19 -1.84
C ARG A 362 2.13 7.21 -1.32
N ARG A 363 1.88 7.40 -0.04
CA ARG A 363 0.55 7.55 0.58
C ARG A 363 0.12 9.01 0.71
N SER A 364 0.92 9.97 0.25
CA SER A 364 0.63 11.39 0.43
C SER A 364 -0.14 11.97 -0.78
N GLU A 365 -0.90 13.02 -0.52
CA GLU A 365 -1.61 13.84 -1.51
C GLU A 365 -0.69 14.33 -2.66
N HIS A 366 0.62 14.40 -2.43
CA HIS A 366 1.62 14.85 -3.40
C HIS A 366 1.78 13.91 -4.59
N VAL A 367 1.79 12.59 -4.33
CA VAL A 367 1.93 11.59 -5.39
C VAL A 367 0.68 11.59 -6.28
N GLU A 368 -0.49 11.74 -5.66
CA GLU A 368 -1.73 11.82 -6.42
C GLU A 368 -1.80 13.10 -7.27
N ALA A 369 -1.39 14.25 -6.72
CA ALA A 369 -1.34 15.49 -7.48
C ALA A 369 -0.39 15.42 -8.70
N ARG A 370 0.77 14.77 -8.56
CA ARG A 370 1.71 14.52 -9.68
C ARG A 370 1.09 13.61 -10.75
N LYS A 371 0.41 12.56 -10.37
CA LYS A 371 -0.32 11.68 -11.27
C LYS A 371 -1.42 12.43 -12.01
N MET A 372 -2.10 13.36 -11.31
CA MET A 372 -3.09 14.22 -11.94
C MET A 372 -2.47 15.22 -12.92
N ALA A 373 -1.25 15.72 -12.66
CA ALA A 373 -0.52 16.53 -13.64
C ALA A 373 -0.26 15.77 -14.95
N ALA A 374 0.17 14.50 -14.86
CA ALA A 374 0.34 13.63 -16.02
C ALA A 374 -0.98 13.42 -16.78
N ARG A 375 -2.08 13.16 -16.06
CA ARG A 375 -3.42 12.98 -16.63
C ARG A 375 -3.94 14.23 -17.33
N LEU A 376 -3.77 15.41 -16.73
CA LEU A 376 -4.15 16.68 -17.35
C LEU A 376 -3.33 16.98 -18.59
N SER A 377 -2.04 16.63 -18.61
CA SER A 377 -1.20 16.74 -19.79
C SER A 377 -1.72 15.81 -20.91
N ALA A 378 -2.06 14.58 -20.59
CA ALA A 378 -2.66 13.65 -21.55
C ALA A 378 -4.03 14.14 -22.08
N TRP A 379 -4.86 14.76 -21.21
CA TRP A 379 -6.11 15.37 -21.61
C TRP A 379 -5.91 16.54 -22.59
N LEU A 380 -4.98 17.46 -22.30
CA LEU A 380 -4.66 18.58 -23.20
C LEU A 380 -4.24 18.08 -24.58
N LEU A 381 -3.41 17.04 -24.63
CA LEU A 381 -3.00 16.43 -25.88
C LEU A 381 -4.19 15.80 -26.63
N ALA A 382 -5.03 15.04 -25.93
CA ALA A 382 -6.23 14.43 -26.50
C ALA A 382 -7.20 15.47 -27.08
N ARG A 383 -7.33 16.63 -26.39
CA ARG A 383 -8.17 17.73 -26.85
C ARG A 383 -7.66 18.42 -28.12
N ARG A 384 -6.35 18.44 -28.35
CA ARG A 384 -5.76 19.00 -29.59
C ARG A 384 -5.92 18.06 -30.78
N VAL A 385 -5.88 16.76 -30.55
CA VAL A 385 -5.99 15.72 -31.62
C VAL A 385 -7.46 15.46 -31.98
N ARG A 386 -8.39 15.60 -31.04
CA ARG A 386 -9.82 15.46 -31.33
C ARG A 386 -10.31 16.65 -32.14
N PRO A 387 -11.07 16.44 -33.24
CA PRO A 387 -11.64 17.53 -34.00
C PRO A 387 -12.51 18.39 -33.05
N GLN A 388 -12.44 19.70 -33.22
CA GLN A 388 -13.39 20.61 -32.58
C GLN A 388 -14.79 20.10 -32.89
N LEU A 389 -15.72 20.23 -31.93
CA LEU A 389 -17.12 19.91 -32.17
C LEU A 389 -17.54 20.62 -33.46
N ALA A 390 -18.08 19.85 -34.40
CA ALA A 390 -18.52 20.39 -35.69
C ALA A 390 -19.45 21.58 -35.44
N GLU A 391 -19.39 22.61 -36.31
CA GLU A 391 -20.41 23.62 -36.29
C GLU A 391 -21.73 22.96 -36.74
N HIS A 392 -22.63 22.77 -35.77
CA HIS A 392 -23.94 22.18 -36.07
C HIS A 392 -24.89 23.23 -36.59
N GLY A 393 -25.83 22.78 -37.46
CA GLY A 393 -26.83 23.67 -38.01
C GLY A 393 -27.87 24.24 -37.02
N THR A 394 -27.88 23.72 -35.76
CA THR A 394 -28.78 24.21 -34.71
C THR A 394 -27.99 24.81 -33.54
N PRO A 395 -28.38 26.02 -33.05
CA PRO A 395 -27.66 26.68 -31.98
C PRO A 395 -27.54 25.88 -30.66
N TYR A 396 -28.47 24.98 -30.39
CA TYR A 396 -28.53 24.20 -29.17
C TYR A 396 -27.74 22.89 -29.20
N GLN A 397 -27.30 22.41 -30.38
CA GLN A 397 -26.61 21.11 -30.46
C GLN A 397 -25.33 21.09 -29.66
N ALA A 398 -24.63 22.21 -29.58
CA ALA A 398 -23.43 22.31 -28.75
C ALA A 398 -23.69 22.04 -27.25
N ALA A 399 -24.87 22.37 -26.72
CA ALA A 399 -25.22 22.06 -25.34
C ALA A 399 -25.32 20.54 -25.10
N ILE A 400 -25.91 19.82 -26.08
CA ILE A 400 -26.06 18.35 -26.04
C ILE A 400 -24.68 17.70 -26.08
N ASP A 401 -23.84 18.08 -27.05
CA ASP A 401 -22.54 17.45 -27.27
C ASP A 401 -21.56 17.77 -26.11
N LEU A 402 -21.57 19.00 -25.61
CA LEU A 402 -20.73 19.37 -24.46
C LEU A 402 -21.19 18.72 -23.17
N ALA A 403 -22.50 18.60 -22.92
CA ALA A 403 -23.02 17.89 -21.77
C ALA A 403 -22.65 16.39 -21.81
N ARG A 404 -22.77 15.74 -22.97
CA ARG A 404 -22.34 14.35 -23.15
C ARG A 404 -20.85 14.17 -22.89
N ARG A 405 -20.02 15.01 -23.50
CA ARG A 405 -18.58 14.98 -23.26
C ARG A 405 -18.24 15.19 -21.80
N TYR A 406 -18.93 16.13 -21.13
CA TYR A 406 -18.72 16.41 -19.71
C TYR A 406 -19.10 15.21 -18.84
N ALA A 407 -20.19 14.53 -19.14
CA ALA A 407 -20.59 13.31 -18.46
C ALA A 407 -19.58 12.15 -18.64
N GLU A 408 -18.91 12.08 -19.80
CA GLU A 408 -17.91 11.06 -20.10
C GLU A 408 -16.55 11.33 -19.42
N GLU A 409 -16.10 12.58 -19.41
CA GLU A 409 -14.74 12.91 -18.98
C GLU A 409 -14.63 14.10 -17.99
N GLY A 410 -15.67 14.96 -17.89
CA GLY A 410 -15.60 16.18 -17.09
C GLY A 410 -15.42 15.95 -15.61
N GLY A 411 -16.04 14.90 -15.04
CA GLY A 411 -15.84 14.55 -13.64
C GLY A 411 -14.38 14.18 -13.33
N PHE A 412 -13.75 13.43 -14.22
CA PHE A 412 -12.33 13.09 -14.11
C PHE A 412 -11.43 14.32 -14.30
N LEU A 413 -11.78 15.19 -15.24
CA LEU A 413 -11.07 16.44 -15.48
C LEU A 413 -11.10 17.36 -14.24
N ASP A 414 -12.27 17.60 -13.67
CA ASP A 414 -12.41 18.47 -12.52
C ASP A 414 -11.77 17.87 -11.26
N TRP A 415 -11.82 16.55 -11.08
CA TRP A 415 -11.07 15.87 -10.03
C TRP A 415 -9.57 16.11 -10.18
N ALA A 416 -9.01 15.91 -11.39
CA ALA A 416 -7.59 16.13 -11.64
C ALA A 416 -7.18 17.60 -11.41
N ARG A 417 -8.03 18.56 -11.83
CA ARG A 417 -7.81 20.01 -11.60
C ARG A 417 -7.79 20.37 -10.12
N GLN A 418 -8.75 19.86 -9.34
CA GLN A 418 -8.83 20.08 -7.90
C GLN A 418 -7.59 19.50 -7.19
N SER A 419 -7.22 18.27 -7.52
CA SER A 419 -6.04 17.60 -6.94
C SER A 419 -4.75 18.34 -7.28
N LEU A 420 -4.60 18.82 -8.53
CA LEU A 420 -3.41 19.55 -8.94
C LEU A 420 -3.28 20.89 -8.20
N ARG A 421 -4.38 21.63 -8.01
CA ARG A 421 -4.39 22.87 -7.21
C ARG A 421 -4.04 22.61 -5.74
N GLY A 422 -4.37 21.44 -5.22
CA GLY A 422 -4.03 20.97 -3.88
C GLY A 422 -2.56 20.57 -3.69
N MET A 423 -1.73 20.59 -4.74
CA MET A 423 -0.31 20.18 -4.65
C MET A 423 0.43 21.03 -3.62
N ARG A 424 1.09 20.35 -2.67
CA ARG A 424 1.91 20.92 -1.61
C ARG A 424 3.26 20.21 -1.56
N GLY A 425 4.26 20.77 -0.87
CA GLY A 425 5.52 20.08 -0.55
C GLY A 425 6.43 19.73 -1.73
N ALA A 426 6.08 20.09 -2.96
CA ALA A 426 6.95 19.99 -4.11
C ALA A 426 7.88 21.21 -4.21
N GLY A 427 9.00 21.06 -4.94
CA GLY A 427 9.92 22.17 -5.20
C GLY A 427 9.26 23.30 -5.99
N ASP A 428 9.74 24.53 -5.80
CA ASP A 428 9.16 25.74 -6.42
C ASP A 428 9.04 25.67 -7.94
N ALA A 429 10.01 25.06 -8.61
CA ALA A 429 10.00 24.88 -10.06
C ALA A 429 8.85 24.00 -10.52
N LEU A 430 8.59 22.90 -9.80
CA LEU A 430 7.49 21.97 -10.11
C LEU A 430 6.14 22.63 -9.80
N LEU A 431 6.01 23.38 -8.72
CA LEU A 431 4.80 24.14 -8.40
C LEU A 431 4.50 25.18 -9.48
N ALA A 432 5.51 25.90 -9.97
CA ALA A 432 5.34 26.86 -11.06
C ALA A 432 4.93 26.20 -12.37
N ALA A 433 5.52 25.05 -12.72
CA ALA A 433 5.14 24.29 -13.90
C ALA A 433 3.70 23.74 -13.79
N ALA A 434 3.30 23.24 -12.62
CA ALA A 434 1.94 22.76 -12.34
C ALA A 434 0.90 23.88 -12.48
N ARG A 435 1.21 25.10 -12.03
CA ARG A 435 0.33 26.28 -12.22
C ARG A 435 0.15 26.60 -13.70
N ARG A 436 1.21 26.61 -14.51
CA ARG A 436 1.12 26.82 -15.97
C ARG A 436 0.26 25.74 -16.64
N LEU A 437 0.40 24.49 -16.23
CA LEU A 437 -0.47 23.42 -16.70
C LEU A 437 -1.94 23.69 -16.33
N SER A 438 -2.21 24.05 -15.07
CA SER A 438 -3.57 24.39 -14.62
C SER A 438 -4.17 25.53 -15.45
N GLU A 439 -3.42 26.61 -15.69
CA GLU A 439 -3.85 27.74 -16.51
C GLU A 439 -4.17 27.33 -17.95
N ALA A 440 -3.34 26.47 -18.56
CA ALA A 440 -3.57 25.96 -19.91
C ALA A 440 -4.83 25.09 -19.99
N VAL A 441 -5.06 24.24 -18.98
CA VAL A 441 -6.26 23.41 -18.88
C VAL A 441 -7.50 24.27 -18.67
N ASP A 442 -7.43 25.23 -17.74
CA ASP A 442 -8.53 26.13 -17.41
C ASP A 442 -8.96 26.99 -18.61
N LEU A 443 -8.01 27.42 -19.44
CA LEU A 443 -8.31 28.16 -20.66
C LEU A 443 -9.20 27.35 -21.62
N VAL A 444 -8.89 26.08 -21.82
CA VAL A 444 -9.66 25.19 -22.72
C VAL A 444 -11.02 24.86 -22.10
N ALA A 445 -11.07 24.56 -20.79
CA ALA A 445 -12.32 24.24 -20.09
C ALA A 445 -13.29 25.44 -20.09
N ARG A 446 -12.79 26.66 -19.85
CA ARG A 446 -13.60 27.88 -19.87
C ARG A 446 -14.18 28.19 -21.27
N ALA A 447 -13.47 27.88 -22.34
CA ALA A 447 -14.03 28.01 -23.68
C ALA A 447 -15.21 27.06 -23.93
N ASP A 448 -15.14 25.83 -23.40
CA ASP A 448 -16.26 24.90 -23.44
C ASP A 448 -17.43 25.40 -22.57
N ASP A 449 -17.19 25.95 -21.36
CA ASP A 449 -18.22 26.54 -20.50
C ASP A 449 -18.95 27.71 -21.17
N GLN A 450 -18.20 28.63 -21.78
CA GLN A 450 -18.77 29.76 -22.53
C GLN A 450 -19.69 29.31 -23.65
N ARG A 451 -19.22 28.37 -24.46
CA ARG A 451 -19.98 27.79 -25.58
C ARG A 451 -21.22 27.06 -25.10
N PHE A 452 -21.06 26.27 -24.00
CA PHE A 452 -22.17 25.55 -23.39
C PHE A 452 -23.26 26.50 -22.87
N ALA A 453 -22.90 27.56 -22.14
CA ALA A 453 -23.87 28.50 -21.56
C ALA A 453 -24.78 29.14 -22.60
N GLY A 454 -24.22 29.63 -23.71
CA GLY A 454 -25.02 30.15 -24.81
C GLY A 454 -25.92 29.12 -25.49
N ALA A 455 -25.37 27.93 -25.71
CA ALA A 455 -26.10 26.80 -26.32
C ALA A 455 -27.20 26.22 -25.38
N TYR A 456 -26.99 26.25 -24.06
CA TYR A 456 -28.01 25.85 -23.08
C TYR A 456 -29.23 26.75 -23.12
N VAL A 457 -29.04 28.08 -23.22
CA VAL A 457 -30.14 29.03 -23.37
C VAL A 457 -30.94 28.71 -24.64
N ALA A 458 -30.25 28.52 -25.76
CA ALA A 458 -30.89 28.14 -27.02
C ALA A 458 -31.63 26.79 -26.92
N TRP A 459 -31.09 25.83 -26.18
CA TRP A 459 -31.70 24.51 -25.92
C TRP A 459 -33.00 24.62 -25.13
N VAL A 460 -33.04 25.46 -24.10
CA VAL A 460 -34.26 25.71 -23.34
C VAL A 460 -35.31 26.44 -24.16
N ASP A 461 -34.93 27.48 -24.92
CA ASP A 461 -35.83 28.26 -25.79
C ASP A 461 -36.40 27.42 -26.93
N ALA A 462 -35.68 26.42 -27.42
CA ALA A 462 -36.14 25.42 -28.37
C ALA A 462 -37.05 24.32 -27.78
N GLY A 463 -37.40 24.42 -26.48
CA GLY A 463 -38.23 23.43 -25.79
C GLY A 463 -37.51 22.15 -25.38
N LYS A 464 -36.19 22.24 -25.16
CA LYS A 464 -35.33 21.15 -24.67
C LYS A 464 -35.34 19.89 -25.56
N PRO A 465 -35.09 20.04 -26.85
CA PRO A 465 -35.11 18.92 -27.80
C PRO A 465 -33.97 17.96 -27.53
N SER A 466 -34.19 16.68 -27.71
CA SER A 466 -33.25 15.55 -27.71
C SER A 466 -33.58 14.49 -26.66
N ASN A 467 -33.27 13.24 -27.00
CA ASN A 467 -33.27 12.12 -26.07
C ASN A 467 -31.85 11.79 -25.59
N GLU A 468 -30.82 12.57 -25.98
CA GLU A 468 -29.42 12.35 -25.61
C GLU A 468 -29.01 13.06 -24.33
N VAL A 469 -29.77 14.04 -23.89
CA VAL A 469 -29.67 14.72 -22.61
C VAL A 469 -31.04 14.79 -21.95
N LEU A 470 -31.10 14.76 -20.64
CA LEU A 470 -32.33 14.82 -19.86
C LEU A 470 -32.40 16.15 -19.13
N PRO A 471 -33.46 16.97 -19.28
CA PRO A 471 -33.74 17.97 -18.30
C PRO A 471 -34.07 17.30 -16.95
N ILE A 472 -33.68 17.94 -15.84
CA ILE A 472 -33.77 17.32 -14.51
C ILE A 472 -35.19 16.89 -14.12
N GLU A 473 -36.19 17.65 -14.56
CA GLU A 473 -37.62 17.33 -14.37
C GLU A 473 -38.05 16.01 -15.07
N HIS A 474 -37.29 15.56 -16.05
CA HIS A 474 -37.60 14.32 -16.75
C HIS A 474 -36.97 13.07 -16.10
N VAL A 475 -36.12 13.20 -15.09
CA VAL A 475 -35.49 12.07 -14.40
C VAL A 475 -36.55 11.12 -13.83
N THR A 476 -37.57 11.67 -13.15
CA THR A 476 -38.65 10.86 -12.58
C THR A 476 -39.45 10.11 -13.64
N LYS A 477 -39.70 10.72 -14.79
CA LYS A 477 -40.41 10.11 -15.92
C LYS A 477 -39.56 9.09 -16.68
N ARG A 478 -38.31 9.43 -16.98
CA ARG A 478 -37.45 8.65 -17.88
C ARG A 478 -36.60 7.62 -17.17
N VAL A 479 -36.28 7.83 -15.88
CA VAL A 479 -35.49 6.91 -15.09
C VAL A 479 -36.35 6.17 -14.06
N VAL A 480 -36.88 6.86 -13.07
CA VAL A 480 -37.64 6.22 -11.98
C VAL A 480 -38.86 5.44 -12.49
N ALA A 481 -39.73 6.10 -13.27
CA ALA A 481 -40.94 5.46 -13.75
C ALA A 481 -40.67 4.31 -14.74
N GLN A 482 -39.65 4.43 -15.57
CA GLN A 482 -39.32 3.35 -16.52
C GLN A 482 -38.71 2.14 -15.78
N PHE A 483 -37.86 2.37 -14.78
CA PHE A 483 -37.31 1.29 -13.95
C PHE A 483 -38.43 0.51 -13.27
N LEU A 484 -39.38 1.20 -12.64
CA LEU A 484 -40.50 0.58 -11.94
C LEU A 484 -41.46 -0.16 -12.86
N LYS A 485 -41.65 0.29 -14.13
CA LYS A 485 -42.48 -0.40 -15.13
C LYS A 485 -41.92 -1.74 -15.56
N GLY A 486 -40.64 -1.98 -15.39
CA GLY A 486 -39.97 -3.22 -15.78
C GLY A 486 -40.35 -4.44 -14.93
N GLY A 487 -41.10 -4.28 -13.83
CA GLY A 487 -41.61 -5.37 -13.00
C GLY A 487 -42.22 -4.86 -11.69
N GLU A 488 -43.23 -5.55 -11.20
CA GLU A 488 -43.87 -5.23 -9.90
C GLU A 488 -42.94 -5.43 -8.71
N HIS A 489 -41.99 -6.37 -8.83
CA HIS A 489 -40.97 -6.66 -7.80
C HIS A 489 -39.85 -5.62 -7.77
N ARG A 490 -39.76 -4.71 -8.76
CA ARG A 490 -38.66 -3.71 -8.79
C ARG A 490 -38.89 -2.67 -7.73
N ARG A 491 -37.87 -2.51 -6.88
CA ARG A 491 -37.82 -1.53 -5.81
C ARG A 491 -36.62 -0.59 -6.01
N LEU A 492 -36.83 0.70 -5.78
CA LEU A 492 -35.83 1.75 -6.00
C LEU A 492 -35.65 2.58 -4.74
N LEU A 493 -34.43 2.87 -4.37
CA LEU A 493 -34.04 3.93 -3.45
C LEU A 493 -33.49 5.10 -4.25
N LEU A 494 -34.21 6.23 -4.25
CA LEU A 494 -33.74 7.50 -4.83
C LEU A 494 -32.94 8.25 -3.76
N VAL A 495 -31.62 8.40 -3.96
CA VAL A 495 -30.75 9.17 -3.08
C VAL A 495 -30.36 10.45 -3.81
N LEU A 496 -30.92 11.58 -3.39
CA LEU A 496 -30.53 12.88 -3.88
C LEU A 496 -29.35 13.39 -3.07
N MET A 497 -28.23 13.59 -3.73
CA MET A 497 -27.01 14.15 -3.15
C MET A 497 -26.96 15.64 -3.47
N ASP A 498 -27.35 16.48 -2.52
CA ASP A 498 -27.46 17.93 -2.70
C ASP A 498 -26.11 18.56 -3.08
N GLY A 499 -26.05 19.21 -4.22
CA GLY A 499 -24.88 19.90 -4.74
C GLY A 499 -23.73 19.00 -5.19
N MET A 500 -23.94 17.70 -5.41
CA MET A 500 -22.87 16.79 -5.82
C MET A 500 -22.43 17.06 -7.27
N SER A 501 -21.16 17.46 -7.45
CA SER A 501 -20.57 17.59 -8.79
C SER A 501 -20.22 16.24 -9.42
N TYR A 502 -19.99 16.24 -10.74
CA TYR A 502 -19.50 15.02 -11.41
C TYR A 502 -18.15 14.53 -10.86
N ALA A 503 -17.25 15.43 -10.44
CA ALA A 503 -15.99 15.05 -9.81
C ALA A 503 -16.22 14.26 -8.51
N ALA A 504 -17.12 14.77 -7.65
CA ALA A 504 -17.49 14.06 -6.42
C ALA A 504 -18.18 12.72 -6.72
N ALA A 505 -19.06 12.67 -7.73
CA ALA A 505 -19.74 11.45 -8.12
C ALA A 505 -18.78 10.38 -8.63
N VAL A 506 -17.81 10.71 -9.48
CA VAL A 506 -16.79 9.79 -9.98
C VAL A 506 -15.95 9.22 -8.83
N GLN A 507 -15.54 10.08 -7.89
CA GLN A 507 -14.79 9.65 -6.70
C GLN A 507 -15.61 8.69 -5.84
N VAL A 508 -16.88 9.02 -5.56
CA VAL A 508 -17.79 8.16 -4.79
C VAL A 508 -17.99 6.82 -5.50
N LEU A 509 -18.26 6.81 -6.81
CA LEU A 509 -18.45 5.58 -7.57
C LEU A 509 -17.21 4.70 -7.61
N GLN A 510 -16.02 5.31 -7.72
CA GLN A 510 -14.76 4.56 -7.64
C GLN A 510 -14.61 3.88 -6.28
N ARG A 511 -14.86 4.61 -5.18
CA ARG A 511 -14.85 4.05 -3.83
C ARG A 511 -15.87 2.92 -3.65
N LEU A 512 -17.09 3.12 -4.12
CA LEU A 512 -18.15 2.12 -4.00
C LEU A 512 -17.82 0.84 -4.79
N ARG A 513 -17.24 0.97 -5.98
CA ARG A 513 -16.75 -0.16 -6.76
C ARG A 513 -15.69 -0.95 -6.00
N ASP A 514 -14.68 -0.25 -5.49
CA ASP A 514 -13.50 -0.89 -4.90
C ASP A 514 -13.78 -1.50 -3.51
N GLN A 515 -14.62 -0.86 -2.71
CA GLN A 515 -14.92 -1.28 -1.33
C GLN A 515 -16.19 -2.12 -1.18
N ARG A 516 -17.21 -1.90 -2.02
CA ARG A 516 -18.54 -2.49 -1.86
C ARG A 516 -19.06 -3.23 -3.08
N ARG A 517 -18.32 -3.25 -4.18
CA ARG A 517 -18.73 -3.84 -5.46
C ARG A 517 -20.05 -3.31 -6.01
N TRP A 518 -20.38 -2.06 -5.71
CA TRP A 518 -21.49 -1.35 -6.31
C TRP A 518 -21.04 -0.70 -7.61
N ASN A 519 -21.77 -0.98 -8.68
CA ASN A 519 -21.43 -0.52 -10.03
C ASN A 519 -22.61 0.23 -10.67
N PRO A 520 -22.32 1.18 -11.57
CA PRO A 520 -23.36 1.75 -12.43
C PRO A 520 -24.03 0.67 -13.28
N ILE A 521 -25.33 0.80 -13.42
CA ILE A 521 -26.17 -0.09 -14.19
C ILE A 521 -26.55 0.62 -15.49
N ALA A 522 -26.26 -0.01 -16.62
CA ALA A 522 -26.77 0.41 -17.91
C ALA A 522 -28.09 -0.30 -18.18
N TRP A 523 -29.10 0.46 -18.53
CA TRP A 523 -30.38 -0.08 -18.94
C TRP A 523 -30.84 0.54 -20.28
N ARG A 524 -31.43 -0.26 -21.15
CA ARG A 524 -32.05 0.24 -22.39
C ARG A 524 -33.51 0.60 -22.13
N THR A 525 -33.88 1.84 -22.45
CA THR A 525 -35.28 2.24 -22.61
C THR A 525 -35.58 2.46 -24.09
N PRO A 526 -36.78 2.10 -24.57
CA PRO A 526 -37.16 2.39 -25.94
C PRO A 526 -36.98 3.87 -26.29
N GLY A 527 -36.25 4.14 -27.35
CA GLY A 527 -35.94 5.50 -27.78
C GLY A 527 -34.69 6.16 -27.21
N TRP A 528 -33.83 5.36 -26.51
CA TRP A 528 -32.61 5.84 -25.89
C TRP A 528 -31.36 5.10 -26.44
N ASN A 529 -30.49 5.80 -27.14
CA ASN A 529 -29.32 5.23 -27.80
C ASN A 529 -27.97 5.63 -27.12
N GLY A 530 -27.98 6.05 -25.88
CA GLY A 530 -26.77 6.52 -25.19
C GLY A 530 -25.78 5.39 -24.87
N LEU A 531 -24.49 5.68 -24.94
CA LEU A 531 -23.39 4.81 -24.50
C LEU A 531 -23.24 4.81 -22.98
N LEU A 532 -23.77 5.82 -22.29
CA LEU A 532 -23.74 5.95 -20.83
C LEU A 532 -24.96 5.25 -20.19
N PRO A 533 -24.84 4.80 -18.94
CA PRO A 533 -25.94 4.17 -18.22
C PRO A 533 -27.21 5.03 -18.13
N ILE A 534 -27.04 6.32 -17.92
CA ILE A 534 -28.09 7.34 -17.96
C ILE A 534 -27.57 8.52 -18.80
N PRO A 535 -28.37 9.17 -19.67
CA PRO A 535 -27.94 10.38 -20.36
C PRO A 535 -27.57 11.48 -19.36
N PRO A 536 -26.70 12.42 -19.76
CA PRO A 536 -26.41 13.58 -18.96
C PRO A 536 -27.69 14.29 -18.53
N VAL A 537 -27.80 14.60 -17.25
CA VAL A 537 -28.91 15.34 -16.69
C VAL A 537 -28.55 16.82 -16.64
N LEU A 538 -29.38 17.68 -17.20
CA LEU A 538 -29.20 19.13 -17.15
C LEU A 538 -30.07 19.72 -16.05
N ALA A 539 -29.43 20.34 -15.08
CA ALA A 539 -30.08 21.06 -13.98
C ALA A 539 -30.91 22.24 -14.52
N ALA A 540 -31.96 22.63 -13.81
CA ALA A 540 -32.72 23.82 -14.13
C ALA A 540 -31.93 25.10 -13.75
N ALA A 541 -31.87 26.08 -14.65
CA ALA A 541 -31.12 27.31 -14.42
C ALA A 541 -32.01 28.43 -13.88
N PRO A 542 -31.53 29.27 -12.95
CA PRO A 542 -30.21 29.19 -12.31
C PRO A 542 -30.07 27.86 -11.50
N THR A 543 -28.87 27.33 -11.41
CA THR A 543 -28.61 26.04 -10.76
C THR A 543 -28.67 26.15 -9.23
N LEU A 544 -29.86 26.55 -8.76
CA LEU A 544 -30.19 26.71 -7.34
C LEU A 544 -30.96 25.49 -6.85
N THR A 545 -30.71 25.11 -5.63
CA THR A 545 -31.39 23.97 -4.97
C THR A 545 -32.92 24.14 -5.03
N GLU A 546 -33.44 25.33 -4.73
CA GLU A 546 -34.87 25.63 -4.72
C GLU A 546 -35.53 25.52 -6.12
N VAL A 547 -34.75 25.64 -7.19
CA VAL A 547 -35.24 25.58 -8.57
C VAL A 547 -35.07 24.14 -9.10
N SER A 548 -33.90 23.63 -9.04
CA SER A 548 -33.55 22.37 -9.72
C SER A 548 -34.05 21.13 -8.97
N ARG A 549 -33.92 21.08 -7.65
CA ARG A 549 -34.44 20.00 -6.80
C ARG A 549 -35.96 19.93 -6.82
N ALA A 550 -36.59 21.12 -6.79
CA ALA A 550 -38.04 21.20 -6.90
C ALA A 550 -38.54 20.64 -8.25
N ALA A 551 -37.87 20.95 -9.35
CA ALA A 551 -38.21 20.40 -10.67
C ALA A 551 -38.06 18.88 -10.73
N LEU A 552 -37.01 18.30 -10.12
CA LEU A 552 -36.83 16.87 -9.99
C LEU A 552 -38.01 16.20 -9.27
N PHE A 553 -38.32 16.68 -8.06
CA PHE A 553 -39.38 16.06 -7.26
C PHE A 553 -40.81 16.30 -7.83
N ALA A 554 -41.05 17.45 -8.45
CA ALA A 554 -42.33 17.73 -9.10
C ALA A 554 -42.51 16.95 -10.42
N GLY A 555 -41.42 16.57 -11.11
CA GLY A 555 -41.46 15.97 -12.45
C GLY A 555 -41.85 16.97 -13.55
N VAL A 556 -41.81 18.28 -13.27
CA VAL A 556 -42.09 19.40 -14.16
C VAL A 556 -41.21 20.59 -13.79
N ALA A 557 -40.90 21.42 -14.77
CA ALA A 557 -40.23 22.70 -14.55
C ALA A 557 -41.30 23.82 -14.35
N ASP A 558 -41.18 24.58 -13.25
CA ASP A 558 -42.06 25.73 -12.98
C ASP A 558 -41.19 26.87 -12.45
N PRO A 559 -41.23 28.07 -13.08
CA PRO A 559 -40.43 29.20 -12.64
C PRO A 559 -40.81 29.69 -11.24
N ARG A 560 -41.98 29.32 -10.69
CA ARG A 560 -42.41 29.71 -9.33
C ARG A 560 -41.66 28.91 -8.23
N PHE A 561 -40.96 27.84 -8.54
CA PHE A 561 -40.36 27.00 -7.53
C PHE A 561 -39.29 27.72 -6.70
N GLY A 562 -38.48 28.59 -7.30
CA GLY A 562 -37.49 29.36 -6.55
C GLY A 562 -38.08 30.32 -5.48
N ASP A 563 -39.35 30.71 -5.61
CA ASP A 563 -40.04 31.52 -4.61
C ASP A 563 -40.69 30.67 -3.48
N GLN A 564 -40.82 29.38 -3.66
CA GLN A 564 -41.58 28.48 -2.76
C GLN A 564 -40.69 27.72 -1.75
N GLY A 565 -39.40 27.82 -1.89
CA GLY A 565 -38.44 27.11 -1.03
C GLY A 565 -38.44 25.54 -1.15
N THR A 566 -37.58 24.90 -0.40
CA THR A 566 -37.43 23.44 -0.37
C THR A 566 -38.34 22.72 0.62
N ASP A 567 -39.06 23.45 1.48
CA ASP A 567 -40.04 22.90 2.43
C ASP A 567 -41.25 22.26 1.75
N LYS A 568 -41.47 22.51 0.46
CA LYS A 568 -42.53 21.92 -0.36
C LYS A 568 -42.10 20.64 -1.09
N ASP A 569 -40.87 20.19 -0.99
CA ASP A 569 -40.35 19.07 -1.78
C ASP A 569 -41.07 17.74 -1.47
N ASP A 570 -41.45 17.49 -0.21
CA ASP A 570 -42.23 16.33 0.14
C ASP A 570 -43.62 16.31 -0.55
N ALA A 571 -44.30 17.47 -0.58
CA ALA A 571 -45.60 17.64 -1.26
C ALA A 571 -45.45 17.50 -2.79
N ARG A 572 -44.38 18.04 -3.36
CA ARG A 572 -44.05 17.88 -4.79
C ARG A 572 -43.83 16.42 -5.14
N TRP A 573 -43.09 15.71 -4.34
CA TRP A 573 -42.84 14.28 -4.51
C TRP A 573 -44.13 13.45 -4.37
N ALA A 574 -44.91 13.70 -3.34
CA ALA A 574 -46.18 13.05 -3.10
C ALA A 574 -47.16 13.21 -4.28
N SER A 575 -47.10 14.31 -4.99
CA SER A 575 -47.95 14.61 -6.17
C SER A 575 -47.30 14.33 -7.52
N ASN A 576 -46.06 13.76 -7.58
CA ASN A 576 -45.34 13.54 -8.82
C ASN A 576 -46.18 12.67 -9.79
N PRO A 577 -46.59 13.16 -10.96
CA PRO A 577 -47.52 12.47 -11.83
C PRO A 577 -46.94 11.18 -12.44
N HIS A 578 -45.62 11.10 -12.57
CA HIS A 578 -44.93 9.99 -13.21
C HIS A 578 -44.74 8.80 -12.26
N VAL A 579 -44.62 9.07 -10.96
CA VAL A 579 -44.41 8.05 -9.93
C VAL A 579 -45.71 7.63 -9.30
N ARG A 580 -46.59 8.59 -8.97
CA ARG A 580 -47.86 8.34 -8.30
C ARG A 580 -48.74 7.31 -9.03
N GLY A 581 -48.81 7.39 -10.36
CA GLY A 581 -49.57 6.44 -11.17
C GLY A 581 -49.07 5.00 -11.18
N LEU A 582 -47.83 4.78 -10.68
CA LEU A 582 -47.21 3.45 -10.64
C LEU A 582 -47.25 2.79 -9.26
N VAL A 583 -47.31 3.61 -8.20
CA VAL A 583 -47.26 3.13 -6.82
C VAL A 583 -48.61 3.15 -6.14
N GLY A 584 -49.66 3.64 -6.80
CA GLY A 584 -51.03 3.70 -6.26
C GLY A 584 -51.12 4.48 -4.98
N ASP A 585 -51.69 3.88 -3.93
CA ASP A 585 -51.91 4.51 -2.62
C ASP A 585 -50.66 4.45 -1.68
N GLU A 586 -49.55 3.87 -2.14
CA GLU A 586 -48.31 3.84 -1.33
C GLU A 586 -47.92 5.26 -0.91
N PRO A 587 -47.43 5.46 0.32
CA PRO A 587 -46.99 6.76 0.77
C PRO A 587 -45.70 7.15 0.02
N LEU A 588 -45.78 8.26 -0.72
CA LEU A 588 -44.58 8.88 -1.31
C LEU A 588 -44.07 9.95 -0.36
N LYS A 589 -43.01 9.64 0.39
CA LYS A 589 -42.34 10.53 1.35
C LYS A 589 -40.90 10.77 0.95
N VAL A 590 -40.42 11.99 1.21
CA VAL A 590 -39.01 12.33 1.14
C VAL A 590 -38.45 12.41 2.56
N PHE A 591 -37.37 11.68 2.82
CA PHE A 591 -36.64 11.77 4.07
C PHE A 591 -35.53 12.81 3.94
N PHE A 592 -35.52 13.80 4.81
CA PHE A 592 -34.50 14.84 4.85
C PHE A 592 -33.46 14.55 5.94
N ARG A 593 -32.34 15.28 5.96
CA ARG A 593 -31.23 15.11 6.92
C ARG A 593 -31.65 14.80 8.36
N ARG A 594 -32.60 15.60 8.92
CA ARG A 594 -33.11 15.43 10.30
C ARG A 594 -33.78 14.08 10.54
N ASP A 595 -34.23 13.44 9.45
CA ASP A 595 -34.96 12.19 9.45
C ASP A 595 -34.06 10.96 9.14
N ILE A 596 -32.76 11.19 8.77
CA ILE A 596 -31.90 10.13 8.25
C ILE A 596 -31.05 9.50 9.34
N GLN A 597 -30.42 10.29 10.21
CA GLN A 597 -29.44 9.77 11.16
C GLN A 597 -29.72 10.16 12.60
N ALA A 598 -29.59 9.18 13.50
CA ALA A 598 -29.44 9.36 14.94
C ALA A 598 -28.02 8.90 15.32
N GLY A 599 -27.06 9.83 15.36
CA GLY A 599 -25.65 9.51 15.55
C GLY A 599 -25.02 8.90 14.29
N HIS A 600 -24.48 7.67 14.39
CA HIS A 600 -23.89 6.95 13.27
C HIS A 600 -24.86 6.00 12.55
N GLU A 601 -26.09 5.82 13.04
CA GLU A 601 -27.07 4.92 12.48
C GLU A 601 -28.21 5.65 11.77
N LEU A 602 -28.86 4.95 10.82
CA LEU A 602 -30.10 5.45 10.24
C LEU A 602 -31.23 5.43 11.29
N VAL A 603 -32.09 6.43 11.25
CA VAL A 603 -33.32 6.45 12.04
C VAL A 603 -34.20 5.27 11.65
N ASP A 604 -34.92 4.69 12.62
CA ASP A 604 -35.70 3.48 12.40
C ASP A 604 -36.78 3.62 11.33
N GLU A 605 -37.36 4.82 11.19
CA GLU A 605 -38.36 5.10 10.14
C GLU A 605 -37.74 4.97 8.73
N VAL A 606 -36.51 5.45 8.53
CA VAL A 606 -35.79 5.30 7.25
C VAL A 606 -35.40 3.84 7.02
N LYS A 607 -34.91 3.14 8.07
CA LYS A 607 -34.59 1.70 7.97
C LYS A 607 -35.83 0.89 7.56
N GLN A 608 -36.98 1.15 8.19
CA GLN A 608 -38.23 0.47 7.89
C GLN A 608 -38.75 0.80 6.49
N ALA A 609 -38.66 2.04 6.04
CA ALA A 609 -39.04 2.44 4.69
C ALA A 609 -38.16 1.77 3.63
N VAL A 610 -36.84 1.74 3.85
CA VAL A 610 -35.91 1.10 2.92
C VAL A 610 -36.06 -0.44 2.93
N ALA A 611 -36.26 -1.05 4.09
CA ALA A 611 -36.46 -2.50 4.23
C ALA A 611 -37.86 -2.95 3.80
N GLY A 612 -38.86 -2.07 3.82
CA GLY A 612 -40.28 -2.39 3.54
C GLY A 612 -40.58 -2.65 2.05
N ASP A 613 -41.86 -2.87 1.76
CA ASP A 613 -42.32 -3.22 0.41
C ASP A 613 -42.60 -2.04 -0.50
N GLN A 614 -42.42 -0.78 -0.02
CA GLN A 614 -42.59 0.41 -0.84
C GLN A 614 -41.76 0.31 -2.11
N ARG A 615 -42.38 0.53 -3.26
CA ARG A 615 -41.70 0.43 -4.55
C ARG A 615 -40.63 1.50 -4.74
N VAL A 616 -40.81 2.69 -4.18
CA VAL A 616 -39.83 3.78 -4.23
C VAL A 616 -39.72 4.51 -2.89
N VAL A 617 -38.49 4.73 -2.44
CA VAL A 617 -38.18 5.53 -1.27
C VAL A 617 -37.27 6.67 -1.71
N ALA A 618 -37.51 7.89 -1.27
CA ALA A 618 -36.68 9.05 -1.62
C ALA A 618 -36.00 9.63 -0.39
N VAL A 619 -34.71 9.91 -0.47
CA VAL A 619 -33.86 10.42 0.61
C VAL A 619 -32.99 11.56 0.08
N VAL A 620 -32.88 12.67 0.85
CA VAL A 620 -31.99 13.79 0.52
C VAL A 620 -30.79 13.81 1.46
N VAL A 621 -29.58 13.65 0.90
CA VAL A 621 -28.32 13.67 1.64
C VAL A 621 -27.58 14.97 1.37
N ASN A 622 -27.49 15.84 2.39
CA ASN A 622 -26.87 17.18 2.28
C ASN A 622 -25.38 17.19 2.66
N ALA A 623 -24.75 16.02 2.84
CA ALA A 623 -23.40 15.93 3.36
C ALA A 623 -22.36 16.68 2.50
N ILE A 624 -22.56 16.69 1.18
CA ILE A 624 -21.67 17.43 0.26
C ILE A 624 -21.92 18.92 0.37
N ASP A 625 -23.16 19.39 0.24
CA ASP A 625 -23.51 20.82 0.33
C ASP A 625 -23.08 21.45 1.68
N GLU A 626 -23.16 20.69 2.77
CA GLU A 626 -22.66 21.14 4.07
C GLU A 626 -21.15 21.31 4.12
N GLN A 627 -20.41 20.41 3.49
CA GLN A 627 -18.96 20.55 3.35
C GLN A 627 -18.60 21.75 2.46
N LEU A 628 -19.37 21.98 1.38
CA LEU A 628 -19.19 23.12 0.50
C LEU A 628 -19.42 24.46 1.20
N LYS A 629 -20.28 24.51 2.20
CA LYS A 629 -20.55 25.69 3.04
C LYS A 629 -19.47 25.92 4.10
N GLY A 630 -18.56 24.97 4.31
CA GLY A 630 -17.46 25.04 5.26
C GLY A 630 -16.30 25.93 4.84
N SER A 631 -15.18 25.87 5.56
CA SER A 631 -14.00 26.68 5.27
C SER A 631 -13.24 26.19 4.04
N LEU A 632 -12.64 27.11 3.28
CA LEU A 632 -11.79 26.86 2.10
C LEU A 632 -10.53 26.02 2.36
N GLN A 633 -10.32 25.52 3.57
CA GLN A 633 -9.02 24.99 3.99
C GLN A 633 -8.80 23.51 3.66
N VAL A 634 -9.83 22.71 3.38
CA VAL A 634 -9.70 21.27 3.20
C VAL A 634 -10.54 20.79 2.02
N ALA A 635 -9.86 20.41 0.93
CA ALA A 635 -10.50 19.64 -0.13
C ALA A 635 -10.81 18.23 0.35
N VAL A 636 -12.04 17.75 0.14
CA VAL A 636 -12.43 16.39 0.51
C VAL A 636 -12.24 15.48 -0.69
N ASP A 637 -11.46 14.43 -0.50
CA ASP A 637 -11.31 13.34 -1.47
C ASP A 637 -12.31 12.22 -1.15
N TYR A 638 -13.43 12.20 -1.87
CA TYR A 638 -14.48 11.19 -1.70
C TYR A 638 -14.08 9.79 -2.22
N SER A 639 -12.94 9.65 -2.89
CA SER A 639 -12.41 8.33 -3.26
C SER A 639 -11.89 7.56 -2.04
N ASN A 640 -11.54 8.28 -0.97
CA ASN A 640 -11.01 7.72 0.27
C ASN A 640 -11.87 8.07 1.50
N THR A 641 -12.70 9.12 1.40
CA THR A 641 -13.53 9.59 2.52
C THR A 641 -14.97 9.06 2.40
N PRO A 642 -15.46 8.26 3.37
CA PRO A 642 -16.82 7.77 3.35
C PRO A 642 -17.84 8.90 3.60
N ILE A 643 -18.98 8.83 2.92
CA ILE A 643 -20.16 9.63 3.22
C ILE A 643 -21.08 8.74 4.06
N LEU A 644 -21.00 8.88 5.38
CA LEU A 644 -21.65 7.96 6.31
C LEU A 644 -23.15 7.74 6.05
N PRO A 645 -23.99 8.78 5.79
CA PRO A 645 -25.39 8.55 5.46
C PRO A 645 -25.59 7.73 4.21
N LEU A 646 -24.80 7.97 3.17
CA LEU A 646 -24.85 7.20 1.92
C LEU A 646 -24.47 5.75 2.15
N ASP A 647 -23.38 5.50 2.87
CA ASP A 647 -22.92 4.14 3.15
C ASP A 647 -23.91 3.31 3.95
N ALA A 648 -24.60 3.94 4.91
CA ALA A 648 -25.66 3.30 5.68
C ALA A 648 -26.91 2.99 4.81
N LEU A 649 -27.30 3.93 3.94
CA LEU A 649 -28.40 3.75 3.00
C LEU A 649 -28.12 2.63 1.98
N LEU A 650 -26.91 2.57 1.45
CA LEU A 650 -26.50 1.49 0.54
C LEU A 650 -26.51 0.12 1.22
N SER A 651 -26.07 0.04 2.47
CA SER A 651 -26.14 -1.22 3.24
C SER A 651 -27.57 -1.66 3.48
N ALA A 652 -28.51 -0.73 3.78
CA ALA A 652 -29.92 -1.03 3.94
C ALA A 652 -30.58 -1.43 2.60
N ALA A 653 -30.21 -0.76 1.51
CA ALA A 653 -30.71 -1.06 0.16
C ALA A 653 -30.26 -2.43 -0.34
N ASP A 654 -29.02 -2.83 -0.06
CA ASP A 654 -28.48 -4.15 -0.39
C ASP A 654 -29.26 -5.26 0.35
N GLY A 655 -29.46 -5.10 1.65
CA GLY A 655 -30.27 -6.03 2.45
C GLY A 655 -31.74 -6.13 2.05
N ALA A 656 -32.28 -5.08 1.40
CA ALA A 656 -33.66 -5.00 0.92
C ALA A 656 -33.80 -5.29 -0.58
N GLU A 657 -32.73 -5.68 -1.27
CA GLU A 657 -32.68 -5.91 -2.72
C GLU A 657 -33.24 -4.73 -3.53
N ARG A 658 -32.81 -3.51 -3.20
CA ARG A 658 -33.19 -2.29 -3.90
C ARG A 658 -32.08 -1.79 -4.81
N ALA A 659 -32.41 -1.44 -6.05
CA ALA A 659 -31.56 -0.60 -6.86
C ALA A 659 -31.50 0.83 -6.28
N VAL A 660 -30.40 1.50 -6.46
CA VAL A 660 -30.22 2.87 -5.97
C VAL A 660 -30.02 3.83 -7.14
N LEU A 661 -30.88 4.86 -7.24
CA LEU A 661 -30.65 5.99 -8.12
C LEU A 661 -29.92 7.08 -7.31
N LEU A 662 -28.62 7.20 -7.56
CA LEU A 662 -27.80 8.29 -7.01
C LEU A 662 -27.89 9.48 -7.97
N VAL A 663 -28.47 10.59 -7.54
CA VAL A 663 -28.72 11.77 -8.40
C VAL A 663 -28.39 13.04 -7.64
N ALA A 664 -27.86 14.06 -8.33
CA ALA A 664 -27.74 15.41 -7.79
C ALA A 664 -28.77 16.35 -8.44
N ASP A 665 -29.17 17.38 -7.73
CA ASP A 665 -30.04 18.44 -8.25
C ASP A 665 -29.24 19.44 -9.13
N HIS A 666 -27.98 19.67 -8.81
CA HIS A 666 -26.99 20.44 -9.56
C HIS A 666 -25.57 20.05 -9.11
N GLY A 667 -24.57 20.55 -9.82
CA GLY A 667 -23.18 20.44 -9.38
C GLY A 667 -22.70 21.74 -8.71
N HIS A 668 -21.39 21.86 -8.56
CA HIS A 668 -20.74 23.04 -7.98
C HIS A 668 -19.38 23.30 -8.63
N VAL A 669 -18.87 24.52 -8.45
CA VAL A 669 -17.53 24.96 -8.80
C VAL A 669 -16.74 25.23 -7.53
N ALA A 670 -15.48 24.80 -7.49
CA ALA A 670 -14.60 25.04 -6.36
C ALA A 670 -14.26 26.53 -6.19
N GLY A 671 -14.48 27.06 -4.99
CA GLY A 671 -14.32 28.49 -4.69
C GLY A 671 -12.87 28.95 -4.58
N ASP A 672 -11.92 28.01 -4.36
CA ASP A 672 -10.48 28.28 -4.28
C ASP A 672 -9.88 28.78 -5.63
N ALA A 673 -10.55 28.50 -6.73
CA ALA A 673 -10.17 28.95 -8.06
C ALA A 673 -10.81 30.30 -8.46
N MET A 674 -11.70 30.84 -7.64
CA MET A 674 -12.49 32.05 -7.98
C MET A 674 -11.80 33.34 -7.54
N ARG A 675 -11.97 34.37 -8.36
CA ARG A 675 -11.70 35.76 -8.00
C ARG A 675 -13.03 36.54 -7.88
N VAL A 676 -13.12 37.38 -6.86
CA VAL A 676 -14.31 38.22 -6.65
C VAL A 676 -14.28 39.37 -7.64
N ALA A 677 -15.31 39.47 -8.46
CA ALA A 677 -15.55 40.60 -9.33
C ALA A 677 -16.48 41.63 -8.58
N SER A 678 -15.85 42.52 -7.84
CA SER A 678 -16.57 43.50 -7.00
C SER A 678 -17.49 44.41 -7.82
N GLY A 679 -18.64 44.78 -7.25
CA GLY A 679 -19.56 45.75 -7.84
C GLY A 679 -20.53 45.20 -8.90
N ARG A 680 -20.50 43.91 -9.19
CA ARG A 680 -21.42 43.27 -10.15
C ARG A 680 -22.87 43.24 -9.65
N ILE A 681 -23.08 43.12 -8.35
CA ILE A 681 -24.42 43.22 -7.74
C ILE A 681 -24.58 44.62 -7.18
N PRO A 682 -25.41 45.45 -7.80
CA PRO A 682 -25.68 46.80 -7.27
C PRO A 682 -26.38 46.76 -5.89
N PRO A 683 -26.20 47.77 -5.01
CA PRO A 683 -26.88 47.85 -3.74
C PRO A 683 -28.40 47.72 -3.89
N GLY A 684 -29.02 46.90 -3.03
CA GLY A 684 -30.47 46.66 -3.05
C GLY A 684 -30.96 45.65 -4.09
N ARG A 685 -30.04 45.02 -4.85
CA ARG A 685 -30.37 43.95 -5.80
C ARG A 685 -30.11 42.60 -5.22
N GLU A 686 -30.95 41.64 -5.60
CA GLU A 686 -30.76 40.23 -5.27
C GLU A 686 -29.67 39.59 -6.13
N GLY A 687 -28.90 38.69 -5.51
CA GLY A 687 -27.88 37.93 -6.19
C GLY A 687 -27.12 36.95 -5.29
N GLY A 688 -26.56 35.94 -5.89
CA GLY A 688 -25.69 34.96 -5.27
C GLY A 688 -24.21 35.09 -5.71
N ALA A 689 -23.36 34.17 -5.30
CA ALA A 689 -21.98 34.17 -5.74
C ALA A 689 -21.87 33.93 -7.26
N ARG A 690 -22.82 33.21 -7.85
CA ARG A 690 -22.76 32.76 -9.24
C ARG A 690 -23.90 33.35 -10.15
N TRP A 691 -24.81 34.18 -9.60
CA TRP A 691 -25.91 34.77 -10.35
C TRP A 691 -26.27 36.14 -9.80
N ARG A 692 -26.98 36.95 -10.59
CA ARG A 692 -27.55 38.21 -10.17
C ARG A 692 -28.82 38.58 -10.93
N ALA A 693 -29.72 39.33 -10.26
CA ALA A 693 -30.91 39.91 -10.87
C ALA A 693 -30.55 41.08 -11.78
N LEU A 694 -31.19 41.13 -12.95
CA LEU A 694 -31.04 42.23 -13.91
C LEU A 694 -32.23 43.23 -13.86
N ALA A 695 -31.94 44.53 -14.06
CA ALA A 695 -32.93 45.54 -14.31
C ALA A 695 -33.43 45.48 -15.76
N GLU A 696 -34.49 46.28 -16.01
CA GLU A 696 -34.98 46.50 -17.38
C GLU A 696 -33.89 47.17 -18.24
N GLY A 697 -33.58 46.59 -19.37
CA GLY A 697 -32.53 47.08 -20.28
C GLY A 697 -31.09 46.75 -19.87
N GLU A 698 -30.86 46.19 -18.68
CA GLU A 698 -29.52 45.78 -18.24
C GLU A 698 -29.06 44.51 -18.96
N GLN A 699 -27.80 44.50 -19.41
CA GLN A 699 -27.19 43.39 -20.14
C GLN A 699 -26.28 42.57 -19.23
N PRO A 700 -26.08 41.28 -19.52
CA PRO A 700 -25.04 40.49 -18.89
C PRO A 700 -23.65 41.09 -19.06
N GLN A 701 -22.82 40.97 -18.03
CA GLN A 701 -21.41 41.38 -18.10
C GLN A 701 -20.52 40.22 -18.65
N ASP A 702 -19.27 40.55 -18.87
CA ASP A 702 -18.29 39.50 -19.28
C ASP A 702 -18.27 38.34 -18.28
N GLY A 703 -18.27 37.10 -18.77
CA GLY A 703 -18.38 35.89 -17.96
C GLY A 703 -19.79 35.50 -17.56
N GLU A 704 -20.82 36.28 -17.95
CA GLU A 704 -22.25 36.01 -17.68
C GLU A 704 -23.03 35.64 -18.95
N VAL A 705 -24.14 34.96 -18.75
CA VAL A 705 -25.16 34.72 -19.78
C VAL A 705 -26.56 35.10 -19.24
N LEU A 706 -27.39 35.68 -20.08
CA LEU A 706 -28.79 35.90 -19.76
C LEU A 706 -29.56 34.60 -19.79
N LEU A 707 -30.22 34.24 -18.68
CA LEU A 707 -31.02 33.04 -18.63
C LEU A 707 -32.31 33.14 -19.45
N PRO A 708 -32.90 32.00 -19.91
CA PRO A 708 -34.16 31.99 -20.65
C PRO A 708 -35.30 32.67 -19.86
N ARG A 709 -36.25 33.27 -20.57
CA ARG A 709 -37.44 33.95 -19.98
C ARG A 709 -38.32 32.99 -19.18
N THR A 710 -38.24 31.70 -19.45
CA THR A 710 -38.94 30.61 -18.73
C THR A 710 -38.23 30.20 -17.42
N SER A 711 -37.03 30.68 -17.17
CA SER A 711 -36.31 30.42 -15.93
C SER A 711 -36.88 31.29 -14.79
N TRP A 712 -36.66 30.79 -13.55
CA TRP A 712 -36.99 31.56 -12.36
C TRP A 712 -36.18 32.88 -12.32
N LYS A 713 -36.81 33.89 -11.78
CA LYS A 713 -36.20 35.20 -11.51
C LYS A 713 -36.81 35.82 -10.25
N PRO A 714 -36.03 36.58 -9.46
CA PRO A 714 -36.56 37.29 -8.31
C PRO A 714 -37.68 38.24 -8.69
N ARG A 715 -38.58 38.51 -7.72
CA ARG A 715 -39.69 39.45 -7.94
C ARG A 715 -39.17 40.82 -8.33
N GLY A 716 -39.75 41.40 -9.40
CA GLY A 716 -39.34 42.72 -9.90
C GLY A 716 -38.05 42.72 -10.75
N ALA A 717 -37.38 41.60 -10.93
CA ALA A 717 -36.28 41.50 -11.86
C ALA A 717 -36.75 41.34 -13.31
N ALA A 718 -36.09 42.00 -14.23
CA ALA A 718 -36.32 41.82 -15.66
C ALA A 718 -35.81 40.47 -16.16
N GLY A 719 -34.68 39.97 -15.60
CA GLY A 719 -34.07 38.71 -15.89
C GLY A 719 -33.02 38.29 -14.86
N VAL A 720 -32.34 37.22 -15.12
CA VAL A 720 -31.20 36.74 -14.32
C VAL A 720 -30.00 36.56 -15.23
N ALA A 721 -28.85 37.11 -14.81
CA ALA A 721 -27.56 36.81 -15.38
C ALA A 721 -26.87 35.73 -14.53
N ALA A 722 -26.44 34.63 -15.15
CA ALA A 722 -25.70 33.52 -14.52
C ALA A 722 -24.26 33.51 -15.00
N LEU A 723 -23.31 33.31 -14.09
CA LEU A 723 -21.90 33.17 -14.43
C LEU A 723 -21.67 31.81 -15.07
N TRP A 724 -21.11 31.79 -16.27
CA TRP A 724 -20.52 30.60 -16.87
C TRP A 724 -19.02 30.49 -16.58
N ASP A 725 -18.33 31.62 -16.37
CA ASP A 725 -16.92 31.65 -16.07
C ASP A 725 -16.65 31.14 -14.65
N THR A 726 -16.05 29.96 -14.58
CA THR A 726 -15.72 29.27 -13.31
C THR A 726 -14.67 30.00 -12.47
N ALA A 727 -13.94 30.96 -13.06
CA ALA A 727 -12.94 31.77 -12.34
C ALA A 727 -13.55 33.02 -11.67
N LEU A 728 -14.86 33.29 -11.81
CA LEU A 728 -15.49 34.48 -11.29
C LEU A 728 -16.52 34.18 -10.21
N ALA A 729 -16.59 35.08 -9.22
CA ALA A 729 -17.66 35.14 -8.25
C ALA A 729 -18.10 36.60 -8.02
N ASN A 730 -19.39 36.83 -7.81
CA ASN A 730 -19.95 38.18 -7.54
C ASN A 730 -19.74 38.62 -6.09
N ARG A 731 -19.43 37.69 -5.19
CA ARG A 731 -19.12 37.91 -3.77
C ARG A 731 -18.10 36.89 -3.28
N ALA A 732 -17.55 37.07 -2.09
CA ALA A 732 -16.59 36.13 -1.52
C ALA A 732 -17.16 34.69 -1.54
N PRO A 733 -16.47 33.76 -2.26
CA PRO A 733 -16.96 32.41 -2.42
C PRO A 733 -16.73 31.60 -1.14
N ARG A 734 -17.56 30.58 -0.96
CA ARG A 734 -17.34 29.47 -0.05
C ARG A 734 -16.44 28.42 -0.70
N TYR A 735 -16.26 27.27 -0.07
CA TYR A 735 -15.49 26.18 -0.63
C TYR A 735 -16.04 25.69 -1.98
N GLY A 736 -17.37 25.61 -2.12
CA GLY A 736 -18.03 25.35 -3.39
C GLY A 736 -19.20 26.31 -3.59
N GLU A 737 -19.39 26.76 -4.83
CA GLU A 737 -20.47 27.66 -5.20
C GLU A 737 -21.26 27.10 -6.38
N HIS A 738 -22.56 27.47 -6.44
CA HIS A 738 -23.49 27.07 -7.48
C HIS A 738 -24.48 28.20 -7.76
N GLY A 739 -25.34 28.02 -8.76
CA GLY A 739 -26.30 29.06 -9.22
C GLY A 739 -25.90 29.64 -10.56
N GLY A 740 -24.72 29.28 -11.09
CA GLY A 740 -24.25 29.69 -12.41
C GLY A 740 -24.71 28.77 -13.53
N LEU A 741 -23.99 28.84 -14.65
CA LEU A 741 -24.28 28.04 -15.83
C LEU A 741 -22.99 27.51 -16.51
N SER A 742 -22.03 27.08 -15.71
CA SER A 742 -20.91 26.25 -16.20
C SER A 742 -21.35 24.81 -16.37
N LEU A 743 -20.54 24.01 -17.10
CA LEU A 743 -20.75 22.57 -17.22
C LEU A 743 -20.76 21.89 -15.83
N ALA A 744 -19.83 22.29 -14.96
CA ALA A 744 -19.71 21.76 -13.60
C ALA A 744 -20.93 22.00 -12.71
N GLU A 745 -21.69 23.09 -12.95
CA GLU A 745 -22.92 23.42 -12.21
C GLU A 745 -24.15 22.81 -12.85
N ALA A 746 -24.24 22.87 -14.20
CA ALA A 746 -25.44 22.54 -14.93
C ALA A 746 -25.57 21.06 -15.29
N VAL A 747 -24.48 20.34 -15.49
CA VAL A 747 -24.53 18.91 -15.77
C VAL A 747 -24.51 18.14 -14.44
N ALA A 748 -25.68 17.70 -14.02
CA ALA A 748 -25.86 16.99 -12.77
C ALA A 748 -25.60 15.47 -12.93
N PRO A 749 -24.82 14.85 -12.06
CA PRO A 749 -24.63 13.40 -12.09
C PRO A 749 -25.94 12.68 -11.73
N ALA A 750 -26.22 11.61 -12.47
CA ALA A 750 -27.30 10.69 -12.19
C ALA A 750 -26.86 9.28 -12.56
N PHE A 751 -26.84 8.37 -11.60
CA PHE A 751 -26.39 7.00 -11.80
C PHE A 751 -27.37 6.04 -11.14
N LEU A 752 -27.90 5.11 -11.93
CA LEU A 752 -28.52 3.92 -11.36
C LEU A 752 -27.37 2.98 -10.98
N ILE A 753 -27.29 2.60 -9.70
CA ILE A 753 -26.24 1.73 -9.17
C ILE A 753 -26.86 0.52 -8.49
N GLY A 754 -26.11 -0.58 -8.48
CA GLY A 754 -26.52 -1.79 -7.80
C GLY A 754 -25.36 -2.75 -7.61
N PRO A 755 -25.50 -3.72 -6.69
CA PRO A 755 -24.55 -4.81 -6.56
C PRO A 755 -24.69 -5.82 -7.71
N GLU A 756 -23.72 -6.71 -7.86
CA GLU A 756 -23.66 -7.71 -8.95
C GLU A 756 -24.89 -8.64 -9.02
N TRP A 757 -25.64 -8.83 -7.92
CA TRP A 757 -26.85 -9.67 -7.93
C TRP A 757 -28.00 -9.07 -8.77
N LEU A 758 -27.99 -7.76 -8.99
CA LEU A 758 -29.05 -7.10 -9.76
C LEU A 758 -29.12 -7.60 -11.22
N ASP A 759 -28.00 -8.04 -11.78
CA ASP A 759 -27.96 -8.66 -13.12
C ASP A 759 -28.85 -9.93 -13.21
N ARG A 760 -29.09 -10.61 -12.08
CA ARG A 760 -29.91 -11.83 -12.00
C ARG A 760 -31.41 -11.56 -11.91
N VAL A 761 -31.80 -10.37 -11.47
CA VAL A 761 -33.20 -9.99 -11.22
C VAL A 761 -33.82 -9.27 -12.44
N ALA A 762 -33.01 -8.96 -13.43
CA ALA A 762 -33.41 -8.08 -14.51
C ALA A 762 -34.44 -8.64 -15.49
N GLY A 763 -34.67 -9.94 -15.58
CA GLY A 763 -35.62 -10.53 -16.54
C GLY A 763 -35.19 -10.40 -18.01
N GLU A 764 -35.79 -11.21 -18.88
CA GLU A 764 -35.39 -11.31 -20.30
C GLU A 764 -35.66 -10.04 -21.16
N ASP A 765 -36.49 -9.11 -20.68
CA ASP A 765 -36.90 -7.92 -21.45
C ASP A 765 -36.07 -6.65 -21.18
N VAL A 766 -35.13 -6.68 -20.26
CA VAL A 766 -34.30 -5.51 -19.92
C VAL A 766 -32.87 -5.96 -19.75
N GLU A 767 -31.99 -5.57 -20.68
CA GLU A 767 -30.54 -5.69 -20.50
C GLU A 767 -30.10 -4.73 -19.39
N LEU A 768 -30.26 -5.13 -18.14
CA LEU A 768 -29.52 -4.55 -17.03
C LEU A 768 -28.13 -5.17 -17.06
N SER A 769 -27.13 -4.41 -17.39
CA SER A 769 -25.75 -4.85 -17.30
C SER A 769 -25.01 -3.95 -16.32
N CYS A 770 -24.45 -4.54 -15.25
CA CYS A 770 -23.49 -3.82 -14.44
C CYS A 770 -22.26 -3.48 -15.27
N ARG A 771 -22.02 -2.21 -15.49
CA ARG A 771 -20.84 -1.73 -16.21
C ARG A 771 -19.99 -0.91 -15.24
N VAL A 772 -18.71 -1.14 -15.29
CA VAL A 772 -17.74 -0.24 -14.66
C VAL A 772 -17.87 1.11 -15.37
N LEU A 773 -17.90 2.22 -14.62
CA LEU A 773 -17.82 3.56 -15.20
C LEU A 773 -16.59 3.62 -16.12
N PRO A 774 -16.76 3.88 -17.44
CA PRO A 774 -15.63 3.88 -18.34
C PRO A 774 -14.66 5.03 -17.98
N GLU A 775 -13.41 4.68 -17.77
CA GLU A 775 -12.37 5.67 -17.59
C GLU A 775 -11.94 6.20 -18.96
N PRO A 776 -11.80 7.52 -19.14
CA PRO A 776 -11.26 8.08 -20.36
C PRO A 776 -9.83 7.57 -20.65
N ASP A 777 -9.48 7.39 -21.92
CA ASP A 777 -8.15 6.90 -22.30
C ASP A 777 -7.01 7.75 -21.73
N TRP A 778 -7.18 9.07 -21.70
CA TRP A 778 -6.21 9.99 -21.12
C TRP A 778 -6.09 9.82 -19.59
N TRP A 779 -7.14 9.37 -18.89
CA TRP A 779 -7.10 9.05 -17.46
C TRP A 779 -6.25 7.83 -17.17
N ALA A 780 -6.34 6.82 -18.05
CA ALA A 780 -5.52 5.63 -17.99
C ALA A 780 -4.10 5.84 -18.56
N LEU A 781 -3.75 7.08 -18.96
CA LEU A 781 -2.48 7.46 -19.61
C LEU A 781 -2.18 6.63 -20.88
N LYS A 782 -3.21 6.21 -21.57
CA LYS A 782 -3.08 5.56 -22.89
C LYS A 782 -2.82 6.65 -23.93
N ILE A 783 -1.58 6.72 -24.44
CA ILE A 783 -1.20 7.71 -25.47
C ILE A 783 -1.66 7.17 -26.81
N ALA A 784 -2.68 7.79 -27.38
CA ALA A 784 -3.05 7.54 -28.79
C ALA A 784 -1.98 8.19 -29.68
N ARG A 785 -1.11 7.39 -30.28
CA ARG A 785 -0.26 7.89 -31.36
C ARG A 785 -1.16 8.24 -32.54
N PRO A 786 -1.03 9.44 -33.15
CA PRO A 786 -1.70 9.73 -34.42
C PRO A 786 -1.29 8.63 -35.40
N ALA A 787 -2.27 8.06 -36.11
CA ALA A 787 -1.96 7.15 -37.18
C ALA A 787 -0.97 7.88 -38.10
N ALA A 788 0.15 7.26 -38.41
CA ALA A 788 1.11 7.81 -39.36
C ALA A 788 0.32 8.20 -40.59
N PRO A 789 0.52 9.40 -41.16
CA PRO A 789 -0.15 9.76 -42.42
C PRO A 789 0.09 8.61 -43.39
N PRO A 790 -0.94 8.19 -44.15
CA PRO A 790 -0.76 7.10 -45.12
C PRO A 790 0.47 7.45 -45.93
N ALA A 791 1.45 6.55 -45.94
CA ALA A 791 2.64 6.71 -46.75
C ALA A 791 2.17 7.07 -48.15
N ALA A 792 2.71 8.18 -48.68
CA ALA A 792 2.40 8.63 -50.00
C ALA A 792 2.49 7.41 -50.91
N VAL A 793 1.40 7.09 -51.60
CA VAL A 793 1.34 6.00 -52.54
C VAL A 793 2.39 6.31 -53.62
N GLU A 794 3.58 5.69 -53.52
CA GLU A 794 4.51 5.67 -54.64
C GLU A 794 3.78 4.96 -55.78
N GLU A 795 3.66 5.64 -56.91
CA GLU A 795 3.17 5.04 -58.16
C GLU A 795 3.94 3.74 -58.43
N PRO A 796 3.26 2.70 -58.91
CA PRO A 796 3.87 1.39 -59.09
C PRO A 796 4.98 1.48 -60.13
N ARG A 797 6.22 1.38 -59.68
CA ARG A 797 7.35 1.12 -60.59
C ARG A 797 7.22 -0.31 -61.08
N THR A 798 7.14 -0.46 -62.41
CA THR A 798 7.15 -1.73 -63.14
C THR A 798 8.35 -2.59 -62.67
N PRO A 799 8.17 -3.84 -62.23
CA PRO A 799 9.27 -4.65 -61.83
C PRO A 799 10.07 -5.17 -63.00
N THR A 800 11.33 -4.85 -63.06
CA THR A 800 12.32 -5.52 -63.92
C THR A 800 12.56 -6.92 -63.40
N THR A 801 12.38 -7.91 -64.24
CA THR A 801 12.55 -9.32 -64.02
C THR A 801 13.97 -9.63 -63.56
N ALA A 802 14.17 -9.99 -62.27
CA ALA A 802 15.33 -10.76 -61.83
C ALA A 802 15.03 -11.44 -60.51
N GLN A 803 14.98 -12.76 -60.55
CA GLN A 803 15.19 -13.76 -59.52
C GLN A 803 14.16 -13.79 -58.35
N LEU A 804 13.12 -14.58 -58.54
CA LEU A 804 12.34 -15.26 -57.55
C LEU A 804 13.14 -16.52 -57.11
N GLU A 805 13.81 -16.46 -55.96
CA GLU A 805 14.11 -17.68 -55.22
C GLU A 805 12.86 -18.14 -54.48
N LEU A 806 12.43 -19.35 -54.83
CA LEU A 806 11.29 -20.04 -54.26
C LEU A 806 11.55 -20.38 -52.80
N ILE A 807 10.83 -19.76 -51.87
CA ILE A 807 10.63 -20.28 -50.51
C ILE A 807 9.58 -21.38 -50.63
N PRO A 808 9.84 -22.63 -50.15
CA PRO A 808 8.87 -23.71 -50.20
C PRO A 808 7.68 -23.39 -49.29
N VAL A 809 6.50 -23.35 -49.83
CA VAL A 809 5.25 -23.34 -49.09
C VAL A 809 5.03 -24.74 -48.51
N GLU A 810 5.19 -24.92 -47.20
CA GLU A 810 4.74 -26.13 -46.51
C GLU A 810 3.21 -26.25 -46.59
N PRO A 811 2.67 -27.42 -46.94
CA PRO A 811 1.25 -27.63 -46.97
C PRO A 811 0.62 -27.57 -45.60
N ALA A 812 -0.57 -26.98 -45.49
CA ALA A 812 -1.40 -26.87 -44.31
C ALA A 812 -1.48 -28.24 -43.59
N ARG A 813 -0.96 -28.29 -42.40
CA ARG A 813 -1.07 -29.47 -41.52
C ARG A 813 -2.50 -29.57 -41.00
N THR A 814 -3.14 -30.66 -41.24
CA THR A 814 -4.31 -31.20 -40.56
C THR A 814 -4.11 -31.13 -39.02
N PRO A 815 -5.13 -30.88 -38.20
CA PRO A 815 -4.99 -30.84 -36.77
C PRO A 815 -4.61 -32.24 -36.26
N THR A 816 -3.32 -32.40 -35.95
CA THR A 816 -2.81 -33.55 -35.20
C THR A 816 -3.15 -33.43 -33.74
N ALA A 817 -3.46 -34.56 -33.14
CA ALA A 817 -3.80 -34.81 -31.75
C ALA A 817 -2.96 -34.00 -30.77
N ARG A 818 -3.64 -33.53 -29.73
CA ARG A 818 -3.09 -32.91 -28.53
C ARG A 818 -1.84 -33.66 -28.06
N PRO A 819 -0.70 -32.98 -27.86
CA PRO A 819 0.51 -33.63 -27.32
C PRO A 819 0.20 -34.21 -25.94
N PRO A 820 0.85 -35.30 -25.54
CA PRO A 820 0.68 -35.87 -24.22
C PRO A 820 1.03 -34.83 -23.17
N ALA A 821 0.23 -34.80 -22.08
CA ALA A 821 0.45 -33.91 -20.96
C ALA A 821 1.92 -34.03 -20.48
N PRO A 822 2.61 -32.92 -20.14
CA PRO A 822 3.95 -32.96 -19.60
C PRO A 822 3.97 -33.86 -18.35
N ALA A 823 5.02 -34.65 -18.20
CA ALA A 823 5.18 -35.56 -17.08
C ALA A 823 5.18 -34.75 -15.76
N GLU A 824 4.43 -35.21 -14.77
CA GLU A 824 4.34 -34.54 -13.46
C GLU A 824 5.75 -34.43 -12.83
N PRO A 825 6.15 -33.25 -12.31
CA PRO A 825 7.47 -33.09 -11.68
C PRO A 825 7.73 -34.12 -10.59
N ALA A 826 8.95 -34.71 -10.56
CA ALA A 826 9.31 -35.75 -9.63
C ALA A 826 9.03 -35.39 -8.15
N LEU A 827 9.16 -34.10 -7.78
CA LEU A 827 8.86 -33.60 -6.44
C LEU A 827 7.36 -33.72 -6.11
N VAL A 828 6.47 -33.39 -7.05
CA VAL A 828 5.03 -33.48 -6.86
C VAL A 828 4.59 -34.95 -6.73
N THR A 829 5.16 -35.83 -7.53
CA THR A 829 4.91 -37.29 -7.44
C THR A 829 5.32 -37.83 -6.07
N ARG A 830 6.50 -37.41 -5.56
CA ARG A 830 6.99 -37.84 -4.21
C ARG A 830 6.15 -37.26 -3.09
N LEU A 831 5.72 -35.99 -3.23
CA LEU A 831 4.82 -35.37 -2.28
C LEU A 831 3.49 -36.12 -2.19
N ARG A 832 2.92 -36.50 -3.33
CA ARG A 832 1.69 -37.32 -3.41
C ARG A 832 1.83 -38.68 -2.70
N ALA A 833 3.02 -39.28 -2.73
CA ALA A 833 3.33 -40.54 -2.06
C ALA A 833 3.65 -40.37 -0.56
N SER A 834 3.82 -39.14 -0.07
CA SER A 834 4.14 -38.87 1.33
C SER A 834 2.96 -39.18 2.25
N LYS A 835 3.18 -39.95 3.32
CA LYS A 835 2.18 -40.23 4.35
C LYS A 835 1.75 -38.94 5.08
N LEU A 836 2.68 -38.02 5.31
CA LEU A 836 2.41 -36.76 5.98
C LEU A 836 1.52 -35.88 5.11
N PHE A 837 1.78 -35.81 3.80
CA PHE A 837 0.91 -35.09 2.88
C PHE A 837 -0.49 -35.70 2.84
N THR A 838 -0.59 -37.04 2.74
CA THR A 838 -1.89 -37.74 2.73
C THR A 838 -2.69 -37.47 4.01
N GLN A 839 -2.05 -37.41 5.18
CA GLN A 839 -2.68 -37.05 6.43
C GLN A 839 -3.13 -35.59 6.46
N GLN A 840 -2.32 -34.68 5.95
CA GLN A 840 -2.59 -33.26 5.90
C GLN A 840 -3.84 -32.93 5.07
N VAL A 841 -4.03 -33.62 3.96
CA VAL A 841 -5.16 -33.38 3.04
C VAL A 841 -6.35 -34.30 3.25
N ALA A 842 -6.37 -35.13 4.32
CA ALA A 842 -7.38 -36.15 4.55
C ALA A 842 -8.83 -35.61 4.61
N GLY A 843 -9.01 -34.33 4.96
CA GLY A 843 -10.33 -33.67 5.00
C GLY A 843 -10.67 -32.82 3.75
N VAL A 844 -9.77 -32.77 2.75
CA VAL A 844 -9.93 -31.90 1.58
C VAL A 844 -10.51 -32.73 0.42
N PRO A 845 -11.53 -32.20 -0.33
CA PRO A 845 -12.05 -32.90 -1.50
C PRO A 845 -10.97 -33.23 -2.54
N LYS A 846 -10.97 -34.46 -3.06
CA LYS A 846 -9.95 -34.92 -4.04
C LYS A 846 -9.73 -33.96 -5.22
N PRO A 847 -10.78 -33.36 -5.84
CA PRO A 847 -10.58 -32.42 -6.94
C PRO A 847 -9.79 -31.16 -6.53
N ASP A 848 -9.91 -30.72 -5.28
CA ASP A 848 -9.20 -29.53 -4.79
C ASP A 848 -7.73 -29.86 -4.49
N VAL A 849 -7.45 -31.07 -3.97
CA VAL A 849 -6.09 -31.58 -3.78
C VAL A 849 -5.35 -31.66 -5.14
N GLU A 850 -6.02 -32.20 -6.17
CA GLU A 850 -5.44 -32.28 -7.51
C GLU A 850 -5.14 -30.91 -8.12
N ARG A 851 -6.01 -29.91 -7.90
CA ARG A 851 -5.74 -28.54 -8.32
C ARG A 851 -4.54 -27.94 -7.60
N VAL A 852 -4.44 -28.13 -6.29
CA VAL A 852 -3.29 -27.66 -5.49
C VAL A 852 -1.99 -28.27 -6.01
N LEU A 853 -1.97 -29.56 -6.30
CA LEU A 853 -0.81 -30.25 -6.84
C LEU A 853 -0.46 -29.74 -8.26
N THR A 854 -1.45 -29.48 -9.10
CA THR A 854 -1.25 -28.87 -10.43
C THR A 854 -0.62 -27.47 -10.32
N TRP A 855 -1.10 -26.62 -9.44
CA TRP A 855 -0.52 -25.28 -9.23
C TRP A 855 0.88 -25.35 -8.61
N LEU A 856 1.12 -26.32 -7.73
CA LEU A 856 2.44 -26.57 -7.16
C LEU A 856 3.44 -27.04 -8.24
N ALA A 857 3.00 -27.90 -9.18
CA ALA A 857 3.82 -28.35 -10.30
C ALA A 857 4.33 -27.16 -11.13
N VAL A 858 3.47 -26.19 -11.44
CA VAL A 858 3.84 -24.96 -12.16
C VAL A 858 4.95 -24.19 -11.44
N LEU A 859 4.87 -24.05 -10.12
CA LEU A 859 5.91 -23.38 -9.32
C LEU A 859 7.22 -24.18 -9.28
N VAL A 860 7.15 -25.49 -9.16
CA VAL A 860 8.32 -26.36 -9.14
C VAL A 860 9.07 -26.32 -10.47
N GLU A 861 8.37 -26.42 -11.59
CA GLU A 861 8.93 -26.32 -12.94
C GLU A 861 9.55 -24.96 -13.25
N SER A 862 9.04 -23.91 -12.63
CA SER A 862 9.53 -22.54 -12.80
C SER A 862 10.63 -22.14 -11.81
N GLY A 863 11.26 -23.08 -11.13
CA GLY A 863 12.34 -22.81 -10.18
C GLY A 863 11.91 -22.23 -8.84
N GLY A 864 10.61 -22.33 -8.50
CA GLY A 864 10.08 -21.91 -7.18
C GLY A 864 9.66 -20.47 -7.07
N SER A 865 9.77 -19.66 -8.12
CA SER A 865 9.31 -18.26 -8.10
C SER A 865 8.86 -17.77 -9.47
N LEU A 866 7.64 -17.25 -9.56
CA LEU A 866 7.04 -16.72 -10.78
C LEU A 866 6.44 -15.34 -10.57
N ALA A 867 6.44 -14.51 -11.62
CA ALA A 867 5.61 -13.30 -11.63
C ALA A 867 4.13 -13.71 -11.50
N ALA A 868 3.34 -12.96 -10.71
CA ALA A 868 1.94 -13.29 -10.43
C ALA A 868 1.09 -13.39 -11.71
N ALA A 869 1.39 -12.58 -12.74
CA ALA A 869 0.72 -12.63 -14.03
C ALA A 869 1.04 -13.93 -14.81
N ASP A 870 2.31 -14.38 -14.78
CA ASP A 870 2.73 -15.61 -15.45
C ASP A 870 2.19 -16.84 -14.71
N PHE A 871 2.21 -16.82 -13.38
CA PHE A 871 1.59 -17.86 -12.57
C PHE A 871 0.09 -17.99 -12.88
N ALA A 872 -0.64 -16.85 -12.97
CA ALA A 872 -2.05 -16.84 -13.34
C ALA A 872 -2.29 -17.48 -14.72
N ARG A 873 -1.47 -17.10 -15.71
CA ARG A 873 -1.55 -17.62 -17.09
C ARG A 873 -1.29 -19.14 -17.14
N LEU A 874 -0.25 -19.60 -16.47
CA LEU A 874 0.13 -21.02 -16.46
C LEU A 874 -0.86 -21.89 -15.68
N CYS A 875 -1.45 -21.35 -14.62
CA CYS A 875 -2.48 -22.03 -13.82
C CYS A 875 -3.90 -21.92 -14.44
N GLY A 876 -4.08 -21.21 -15.55
CA GLY A 876 -5.38 -21.02 -16.19
C GLY A 876 -6.36 -20.17 -15.38
N VAL A 877 -5.87 -19.26 -14.53
CA VAL A 877 -6.68 -18.39 -13.69
C VAL A 877 -6.47 -16.92 -14.06
N ARG A 878 -7.40 -16.05 -13.66
CA ARG A 878 -7.27 -14.62 -13.93
C ARG A 878 -6.28 -13.97 -12.94
N PRO A 879 -5.51 -12.92 -13.32
CA PRO A 879 -4.51 -12.31 -12.43
C PRO A 879 -5.04 -11.88 -11.06
N HIS A 880 -6.26 -11.40 -10.96
CA HIS A 880 -6.88 -11.01 -9.69
C HIS A 880 -7.26 -12.21 -8.79
N GLN A 881 -7.26 -13.43 -9.32
CA GLN A 881 -7.57 -14.66 -8.58
C GLN A 881 -6.35 -15.30 -7.93
N VAL A 882 -5.12 -14.80 -8.21
CA VAL A 882 -3.87 -15.36 -7.70
C VAL A 882 -3.84 -15.41 -6.17
N GLY A 883 -4.28 -14.35 -5.48
CA GLY A 883 -4.39 -14.37 -4.03
C GLY A 883 -5.31 -15.48 -3.49
N GLY A 884 -6.43 -15.74 -4.16
CA GLY A 884 -7.37 -16.82 -3.83
C GLY A 884 -6.79 -18.22 -4.10
N VAL A 885 -5.97 -18.37 -5.17
CA VAL A 885 -5.26 -19.61 -5.48
C VAL A 885 -4.21 -19.91 -4.40
N VAL A 886 -3.38 -18.92 -4.05
CA VAL A 886 -2.37 -19.07 -2.99
C VAL A 886 -3.02 -19.36 -1.63
N ALA A 887 -4.15 -18.71 -1.32
CA ALA A 887 -4.91 -19.02 -0.10
C ALA A 887 -5.40 -20.47 -0.06
N ARG A 888 -5.82 -21.05 -1.20
CA ARG A 888 -6.20 -22.47 -1.30
C ARG A 888 -4.98 -23.41 -1.20
N MET A 889 -3.82 -22.99 -1.69
CA MET A 889 -2.57 -23.71 -1.48
C MET A 889 -2.11 -23.67 -0.01
N GLY A 890 -2.73 -22.85 0.82
CA GLY A 890 -2.54 -22.82 2.27
C GLY A 890 -2.84 -24.15 2.96
N VAL A 891 -3.53 -25.09 2.32
CA VAL A 891 -3.66 -26.49 2.79
C VAL A 891 -2.29 -27.18 2.97
N LEU A 892 -1.24 -26.69 2.29
CA LEU A 892 0.12 -27.18 2.44
C LEU A 892 0.80 -26.60 3.69
N ASN A 893 0.28 -25.53 4.29
CA ASN A 893 0.88 -24.85 5.43
C ASN A 893 0.70 -25.67 6.71
N VAL A 894 1.75 -25.75 7.51
CA VAL A 894 1.72 -26.38 8.85
C VAL A 894 2.40 -25.45 9.84
N ASP A 895 1.94 -25.42 11.08
CA ASP A 895 2.45 -24.60 12.17
C ASP A 895 2.49 -23.08 11.90
N GLY A 896 1.56 -22.58 11.06
CA GLY A 896 1.43 -21.15 10.78
C GLY A 896 2.42 -20.58 9.75
N PHE A 897 3.26 -21.41 9.14
CA PHE A 897 4.21 -20.97 8.11
C PHE A 897 3.70 -21.24 6.70
N ALA A 898 3.74 -20.21 5.84
CA ALA A 898 3.39 -20.34 4.43
C ALA A 898 4.44 -21.15 3.67
N ILE A 899 3.97 -22.17 2.90
CA ILE A 899 4.79 -22.91 1.94
C ILE A 899 4.75 -22.21 0.58
N VAL A 900 3.61 -21.66 0.20
CA VAL A 900 3.48 -20.83 -0.99
C VAL A 900 3.03 -19.45 -0.53
N GLU A 901 3.71 -18.41 -0.97
CA GLU A 901 3.46 -17.02 -0.59
C GLU A 901 3.17 -16.17 -1.82
N HIS A 902 2.17 -15.29 -1.71
CA HIS A 902 1.91 -14.24 -2.68
C HIS A 902 2.54 -12.94 -2.20
N ASP A 903 3.75 -12.68 -2.66
CA ASP A 903 4.42 -11.39 -2.48
C ASP A 903 3.71 -10.34 -3.36
N VAL A 904 2.77 -9.62 -2.74
CA VAL A 904 1.98 -8.59 -3.42
C VAL A 904 2.86 -7.40 -3.81
N ALA A 905 3.87 -7.07 -2.99
CA ALA A 905 4.79 -5.96 -3.24
C ALA A 905 5.73 -6.27 -4.42
N GLY A 906 6.31 -7.45 -4.45
CA GLY A 906 7.15 -7.93 -5.55
C GLY A 906 6.36 -8.46 -6.74
N ARG A 907 5.02 -8.53 -6.67
CA ARG A 907 4.13 -9.11 -7.69
C ARG A 907 4.55 -10.52 -8.12
N ARG A 908 4.94 -11.34 -7.16
CA ARG A 908 5.45 -12.70 -7.39
C ARG A 908 4.72 -13.73 -6.52
N VAL A 909 4.68 -14.98 -7.00
CA VAL A 909 4.31 -16.13 -6.19
C VAL A 909 5.57 -16.93 -5.93
N VAL A 910 5.85 -17.21 -4.66
CA VAL A 910 7.11 -17.84 -4.21
C VAL A 910 6.79 -19.14 -3.48
N LEU A 911 7.47 -20.22 -3.87
CA LEU A 911 7.46 -21.52 -3.21
C LEU A 911 8.69 -21.65 -2.29
N HIS A 912 8.47 -21.79 -1.02
CA HIS A 912 9.50 -22.10 -0.04
C HIS A 912 9.86 -23.60 -0.07
N LYS A 913 10.61 -24.00 -1.11
CA LYS A 913 10.92 -25.40 -1.43
C LYS A 913 11.56 -26.15 -0.26
N ALA A 914 12.52 -25.54 0.43
CA ALA A 914 13.18 -26.16 1.58
C ALA A 914 12.18 -26.49 2.72
N ARG A 915 11.19 -25.60 2.94
CA ARG A 915 10.11 -25.84 3.92
C ARG A 915 9.21 -26.99 3.47
N LEU A 916 8.82 -27.04 2.19
CA LEU A 916 8.01 -28.12 1.65
C LEU A 916 8.69 -29.47 1.84
N LEU A 917 9.99 -29.57 1.49
CA LEU A 917 10.77 -30.80 1.64
C LEU A 917 10.88 -31.27 3.11
N SER A 918 11.25 -30.35 3.98
CA SER A 918 11.39 -30.62 5.41
C SER A 918 10.07 -31.07 6.05
N GLN A 919 8.97 -30.44 5.66
CA GLN A 919 7.67 -30.63 6.28
C GLN A 919 7.04 -31.97 5.93
N PHE A 920 7.13 -32.38 4.68
CA PHE A 920 6.53 -33.62 4.22
C PHE A 920 7.53 -34.79 4.16
N GLY A 921 8.76 -34.59 4.64
CA GLY A 921 9.79 -35.61 4.66
C GLY A 921 10.18 -36.12 3.26
N VAL A 922 10.12 -35.23 2.27
CA VAL A 922 10.42 -35.55 0.86
C VAL A 922 11.81 -35.03 0.51
N THR A 923 12.62 -35.84 -0.17
CA THR A 923 13.92 -35.42 -0.72
C THR A 923 13.76 -34.85 -2.13
N GLU A 924 14.73 -34.05 -2.59
CA GLU A 924 14.73 -33.46 -3.94
C GLU A 924 14.64 -34.47 -5.07
#